data_43ea77c869659397e1afb331ea216e13
#
_entry.id   43ea77c869659397e1afb331ea216e13
#
_cell.length_a   1.000
_cell.length_b   1.000
_cell.length_c   1.000
_cell.angle_alpha   90.00
_cell.angle_beta   90.00
_cell.angle_gamma   90.00
#
_symmetry.space_group_name_H-M   'P 1'
#
loop_
_entity.id
_entity.type
_entity.pdbx_description
1 polymer ?
#
loop_
_entity_poly.entity_id
_entity_poly.type
_entity_poly.pdbx_seq_one_letter_code
_entity_poly.pdbx_strand_id
1 'polypeptide(L)'
;MSIDRLLTKVLELYQDVHDDARTEQIYGSTTALLTNLSNPLNLSLLTSQLLIAPAIWGRPDAMRTCYRVISIFNSAAIHVRRNELENAKHKGPRAGGGLGSDAWAAAVLKGADGQSNRWQHLLVFTGVLMGMESGNRNSLSGGMRRTVERAVVTAANLALRKNEPVPQAPAGPVTLALNFTFSLLSESSRASLNCDALIPAATTAMLGADGLEDGYFLGAVDIDVRQAVERFTWEPNSPSYLHITQLEKKPLVSGLGPLSRLLGYAIQNARDSQVILQLQDDLIAFTGKLFQHWQVNNKLSELEISEESIYLTPETISGTWEGLWSFLKKVMYAIVAVSQAVVARSLLDWRLKKHDVAPVVAAKTLHTLRNLYFISSRNGSDSFQVYQFTYLTSLDTLSRFGDASAAFLEEIKPNTEGTIPFHPLHRTLDLFYLNVAEHLPLHLPPEACDKLIIQPAITYLTNAAAPLSPRMMELFESAHSAVLSVLSCPHNAPITVKIVPFYAETLFSSFPKHISPRQFRLAFKTVMQILSPPFPIAASHPQLAETLLEMVRYRASIAGQDPNGQAPLPPPPAADPLEAQEPMSEQSTLVLTLIDALPFLQLDIFEDWMTLAAHAVNEIRDSALREVVKRRFWEVLVSGEMDVERAAIGVAWWGTKGGREAVLFGRAPERQEEMYMMSGALSRPERGSKL
;
A
#
# COMPACT_ATOMS: atom_id res chain seq x y z
N MET A 1 22.13 50.30 23.77
CA MET A 1 23.17 49.46 24.41
C MET A 1 24.21 49.15 23.35
N SER A 2 25.54 49.30 23.63
CA SER A 2 26.54 48.92 22.62
C SER A 2 26.52 47.41 22.41
N ILE A 3 26.85 46.93 21.20
CA ILE A 3 26.86 45.51 20.85
C ILE A 3 27.79 44.73 21.78
N ASP A 4 28.96 45.33 22.16
CA ASP A 4 29.93 44.68 23.05
C ASP A 4 29.38 44.50 24.49
N ARG A 5 28.62 45.48 25.00
CA ARG A 5 27.94 45.32 26.31
C ARG A 5 26.87 44.25 26.30
N LEU A 6 26.15 44.12 25.17
CA LEU A 6 25.15 43.04 24.99
C LEU A 6 25.85 41.68 24.94
N LEU A 7 26.98 41.57 24.25
CA LEU A 7 27.79 40.35 24.18
C LEU A 7 28.23 39.91 25.57
N THR A 8 28.85 40.79 26.37
CA THR A 8 29.30 40.50 27.74
C THR A 8 28.13 40.01 28.59
N LYS A 9 26.98 40.71 28.54
CA LYS A 9 25.79 40.30 29.29
C LYS A 9 25.24 38.95 28.90
N VAL A 10 25.20 38.61 27.62
CA VAL A 10 24.73 37.28 27.12
C VAL A 10 25.71 36.18 27.56
N LEU A 11 27.00 36.42 27.50
CA LEU A 11 28.02 35.46 27.98
C LEU A 11 27.92 35.20 29.48
N GLU A 12 27.60 36.22 30.31
CA GLU A 12 27.29 36.04 31.72
C GLU A 12 26.05 35.19 31.93
N LEU A 13 24.95 35.46 31.17
CA LEU A 13 23.71 34.70 31.25
C LEU A 13 23.85 33.24 30.80
N TYR A 14 24.84 32.90 30.02
CA TYR A 14 25.11 31.52 29.62
C TYR A 14 25.57 30.61 30.76
N GLN A 15 26.09 31.17 31.86
CA GLN A 15 26.67 30.40 32.94
C GLN A 15 25.64 29.74 33.87
N ASP A 16 24.41 30.27 33.92
CA ASP A 16 23.38 29.82 34.85
C ASP A 16 22.15 29.31 34.10
N VAL A 17 21.43 28.36 34.71
CA VAL A 17 20.15 27.88 34.21
C VAL A 17 19.03 28.88 34.58
N HIS A 18 18.19 29.25 33.64
CA HIS A 18 17.11 30.22 33.79
C HIS A 18 15.72 29.58 33.53
N ASP A 19 14.67 30.34 33.85
CA ASP A 19 13.30 30.01 33.49
C ASP A 19 13.09 30.08 31.95
N ASP A 20 11.94 29.58 31.48
CA ASP A 20 11.62 29.52 30.04
C ASP A 20 11.59 30.90 29.39
N ALA A 21 10.97 31.90 30.05
CA ALA A 21 10.83 33.23 29.50
C ALA A 21 12.21 33.93 29.32
N ARG A 22 13.09 33.79 30.31
CA ARG A 22 14.44 34.33 30.23
C ARG A 22 15.32 33.61 29.22
N THR A 23 15.17 32.29 29.11
CA THR A 23 15.87 31.49 28.11
C THR A 23 15.44 31.90 26.67
N GLU A 24 14.16 32.15 26.41
CA GLU A 24 13.72 32.69 25.11
C GLU A 24 14.30 34.09 24.81
N GLN A 25 14.46 34.94 25.83
CA GLN A 25 15.17 36.24 25.67
C GLN A 25 16.65 36.03 25.34
N ILE A 26 17.30 35.04 25.94
CA ILE A 26 18.71 34.67 25.63
C ILE A 26 18.80 34.22 24.18
N TYR A 27 17.89 33.37 23.68
CA TYR A 27 17.87 32.94 22.29
C TYR A 27 17.69 34.12 21.31
N GLY A 28 16.77 35.02 21.60
CA GLY A 28 16.58 36.25 20.81
C GLY A 28 17.81 37.17 20.80
N SER A 29 18.43 37.40 21.97
CA SER A 29 19.64 38.21 22.11
C SER A 29 20.83 37.58 21.39
N THR A 30 20.99 36.25 21.49
CA THR A 30 22.01 35.50 20.77
C THR A 30 21.84 35.63 19.25
N THR A 31 20.62 35.48 18.74
CA THR A 31 20.31 35.66 17.29
C THR A 31 20.68 37.07 16.83
N ALA A 32 20.32 38.10 17.61
CA ALA A 32 20.66 39.49 17.31
C ALA A 32 22.18 39.73 17.29
N LEU A 33 22.91 39.16 18.25
CA LEU A 33 24.39 39.25 18.30
C LEU A 33 25.03 38.52 17.10
N LEU A 34 24.60 37.27 16.81
CA LEU A 34 25.10 36.53 15.65
C LEU A 34 24.91 37.29 14.35
N THR A 35 23.80 38.02 14.20
CA THR A 35 23.51 38.83 13.01
C THR A 35 24.37 40.09 12.89
N ASN A 36 24.61 40.78 14.00
CA ASN A 36 25.14 42.15 13.98
C ASN A 36 26.63 42.30 14.39
N LEU A 37 27.25 41.24 14.93
CA LEU A 37 28.67 41.25 15.24
C LEU A 37 29.51 41.39 13.98
N SER A 38 30.40 42.41 13.97
CA SER A 38 31.31 42.68 12.84
C SER A 38 32.70 42.08 13.08
N ASN A 39 33.05 41.68 14.33
CA ASN A 39 34.32 41.04 14.61
C ASN A 39 34.21 39.51 14.54
N PRO A 40 34.92 38.84 13.60
CA PRO A 40 34.91 37.40 13.45
C PRO A 40 35.31 36.62 14.71
N LEU A 41 36.21 37.17 15.54
CA LEU A 41 36.68 36.54 16.78
C LEU A 41 35.54 36.52 17.82
N ASN A 42 34.80 37.62 17.96
CA ASN A 42 33.65 37.70 18.88
C ASN A 42 32.55 36.76 18.47
N LEU A 43 32.33 36.60 17.15
CA LEU A 43 31.35 35.66 16.59
C LEU A 43 31.75 34.20 16.87
N SER A 44 33.04 33.85 16.67
CA SER A 44 33.55 32.52 17.01
C SER A 44 33.46 32.25 18.51
N LEU A 45 33.78 33.23 19.36
CA LEU A 45 33.67 33.13 20.82
C LEU A 45 32.20 32.88 21.25
N LEU A 46 31.26 33.69 20.73
CA LEU A 46 29.84 33.53 21.04
C LEU A 46 29.34 32.14 20.66
N THR A 47 29.73 31.66 19.49
CA THR A 47 29.35 30.32 19.00
C THR A 47 29.91 29.22 19.89
N SER A 48 31.19 29.29 20.27
CA SER A 48 31.84 28.30 21.15
C SER A 48 31.25 28.29 22.56
N GLN A 49 30.93 29.45 23.12
CA GLN A 49 30.33 29.58 24.45
C GLN A 49 28.88 29.07 24.47
N LEU A 50 28.09 29.31 23.41
CA LEU A 50 26.75 28.75 23.29
C LEU A 50 26.75 27.22 23.34
N LEU A 51 27.73 26.57 22.70
CA LEU A 51 27.87 25.12 22.66
C LEU A 51 28.17 24.45 24.01
N ILE A 52 28.61 25.22 25.00
CA ILE A 52 28.89 24.73 26.35
C ILE A 52 28.01 25.39 27.43
N ALA A 53 27.09 26.28 27.04
CA ALA A 53 26.29 27.10 27.94
C ALA A 53 25.32 26.27 28.80
N PRO A 54 25.42 26.26 30.15
CA PRO A 54 24.44 25.61 31.01
C PRO A 54 23.01 26.14 30.81
N ALA A 55 22.84 27.44 30.54
CA ALA A 55 21.57 28.06 30.22
C ALA A 55 20.82 27.38 29.04
N ILE A 56 21.56 26.80 28.11
CA ILE A 56 21.03 26.17 26.92
C ILE A 56 20.86 24.64 27.12
N TRP A 57 21.91 23.97 27.62
CA TRP A 57 22.02 22.51 27.67
C TRP A 57 21.62 21.88 29.00
N GLY A 58 21.44 22.65 30.05
CA GLY A 58 20.99 22.17 31.37
C GLY A 58 19.47 21.89 31.47
N ARG A 59 18.76 21.79 30.36
CA ARG A 59 17.31 21.66 30.32
C ARG A 59 16.87 20.20 30.02
N PRO A 60 15.71 19.78 30.55
CA PRO A 60 15.23 18.39 30.37
C PRO A 60 14.78 18.05 28.93
N ASP A 61 14.26 19.04 28.17
CA ASP A 61 13.80 18.83 26.80
C ASP A 61 14.92 19.02 25.77
N ALA A 62 15.69 17.94 25.58
CA ALA A 62 16.81 17.94 24.66
C ALA A 62 16.42 18.23 23.21
N MET A 63 15.33 17.66 22.71
CA MET A 63 14.92 17.82 21.30
C MET A 63 14.43 19.22 21.00
N ARG A 64 13.67 19.83 21.89
CA ARG A 64 13.24 21.23 21.77
C ARG A 64 14.43 22.17 21.78
N THR A 65 15.41 21.93 22.68
CA THR A 65 16.67 22.70 22.75
C THR A 65 17.44 22.58 21.43
N CYS A 66 17.61 21.37 20.87
CA CYS A 66 18.25 21.15 19.57
C CYS A 66 17.58 21.94 18.45
N TYR A 67 16.27 21.86 18.37
CA TYR A 67 15.49 22.61 17.37
C TYR A 67 15.68 24.14 17.52
N ARG A 68 15.70 24.65 18.77
CA ARG A 68 15.94 26.06 19.04
C ARG A 68 17.35 26.50 18.64
N VAL A 69 18.37 25.69 18.91
CA VAL A 69 19.76 26.00 18.49
C VAL A 69 19.83 26.05 16.94
N ILE A 70 19.28 25.08 16.23
CA ILE A 70 19.20 25.13 14.77
C ILE A 70 18.50 26.42 14.31
N SER A 71 17.36 26.77 14.92
CA SER A 71 16.58 27.96 14.59
C SER A 71 17.32 29.27 14.79
N ILE A 72 18.15 29.40 15.84
CA ILE A 72 18.99 30.56 16.10
C ILE A 72 19.97 30.82 14.95
N PHE A 73 20.72 29.80 14.53
CA PHE A 73 21.69 29.93 13.45
C PHE A 73 21.01 30.08 12.07
N ASN A 74 19.88 29.40 11.85
CA ASN A 74 19.08 29.58 10.67
C ASN A 74 18.56 31.01 10.50
N SER A 75 17.97 31.55 11.57
CA SER A 75 17.45 32.93 11.57
C SER A 75 18.58 33.94 11.39
N ALA A 76 19.69 33.79 12.13
CA ALA A 76 20.86 34.66 12.00
C ALA A 76 21.41 34.64 10.55
N ALA A 77 21.58 33.48 9.96
CA ALA A 77 22.03 33.33 8.57
C ALA A 77 21.12 34.03 7.56
N ILE A 78 19.79 33.88 7.72
CA ILE A 78 18.80 34.58 6.89
C ILE A 78 18.96 36.08 7.01
N HIS A 79 19.09 36.60 8.21
CA HIS A 79 19.25 38.03 8.45
C HIS A 79 20.58 38.58 7.91
N VAL A 80 21.70 37.87 8.11
CA VAL A 80 23.02 38.25 7.55
C VAL A 80 22.94 38.36 6.03
N ARG A 81 22.35 37.38 5.37
CA ARG A 81 22.16 37.36 3.93
C ARG A 81 21.28 38.51 3.47
N ARG A 82 20.16 38.77 4.17
CA ARG A 82 19.26 39.87 3.86
C ARG A 82 20.01 41.21 3.97
N ASN A 83 20.76 41.43 5.07
CA ASN A 83 21.56 42.64 5.27
C ASN A 83 22.61 42.81 4.16
N GLU A 84 23.27 41.74 3.72
CA GLU A 84 24.22 41.78 2.62
C GLU A 84 23.57 42.19 1.29
N LEU A 85 22.40 41.64 0.97
CA LEU A 85 21.65 42.00 -0.22
C LEU A 85 21.11 43.45 -0.20
N GLU A 86 20.68 43.94 0.98
CA GLU A 86 20.25 45.31 1.15
C GLU A 86 21.45 46.30 1.03
N ASN A 87 22.61 45.96 1.63
CA ASN A 87 23.82 46.76 1.52
C ASN A 87 24.37 46.81 0.07
N ALA A 88 24.19 45.73 -0.72
CA ALA A 88 24.60 45.73 -2.13
C ALA A 88 23.76 46.68 -3.02
N LYS A 89 22.53 47.01 -2.60
CA LYS A 89 21.66 47.97 -3.30
C LYS A 89 21.99 49.42 -3.00
N HIS A 90 22.65 49.69 -1.90
CA HIS A 90 23.00 51.05 -1.45
C HIS A 90 24.49 51.35 -1.69
N LYS A 91 24.82 52.41 -2.46
CA LYS A 91 26.18 52.88 -2.76
C LYS A 91 26.90 53.60 -1.59
N GLY A 92 26.45 53.44 -0.34
CA GLY A 92 26.99 54.09 0.83
C GLY A 92 27.74 53.15 1.76
N PRO A 93 28.43 53.66 2.82
CA PRO A 93 29.02 52.83 3.84
C PRO A 93 27.95 51.96 4.48
N ARG A 94 28.29 50.68 4.77
CA ARG A 94 27.36 49.67 5.30
C ARG A 94 26.52 50.26 6.44
N ALA A 95 25.25 50.48 6.20
CA ALA A 95 24.29 50.85 7.22
C ALA A 95 23.94 49.58 8.02
N GLY A 96 24.48 49.46 9.22
CA GLY A 96 24.32 48.28 10.09
C GLY A 96 25.58 47.43 10.11
N GLY A 97 26.03 47.09 11.33
CA GLY A 97 27.14 46.19 11.56
C GLY A 97 26.88 44.79 11.04
N GLY A 98 27.89 44.00 10.95
CA GLY A 98 27.80 42.58 10.55
C GLY A 98 28.84 42.20 9.50
N LEU A 99 29.00 40.92 9.30
CA LEU A 99 29.89 40.33 8.32
C LEU A 99 29.11 39.98 7.04
N GLY A 100 29.77 39.89 5.89
CA GLY A 100 29.22 39.26 4.71
C GLY A 100 29.04 37.76 4.91
N SER A 101 28.17 37.11 4.11
CA SER A 101 27.73 35.71 4.27
C SER A 101 28.91 34.73 4.38
N ASP A 102 29.93 34.82 3.53
CA ASP A 102 31.08 33.91 3.55
C ASP A 102 31.95 34.13 4.83
N ALA A 103 32.25 35.39 5.20
CA ALA A 103 33.04 35.71 6.36
C ALA A 103 32.32 35.34 7.67
N TRP A 104 31.01 35.54 7.70
CA TRP A 104 30.13 35.12 8.78
C TRP A 104 30.15 33.60 8.96
N ALA A 105 29.88 32.85 7.89
CA ALA A 105 29.87 31.37 7.92
C ALA A 105 31.25 30.84 8.37
N ALA A 106 32.35 31.38 7.84
CA ALA A 106 33.70 31.00 8.26
C ALA A 106 33.95 31.22 9.75
N ALA A 107 33.51 32.35 10.31
CA ALA A 107 33.68 32.67 11.74
C ALA A 107 32.83 31.74 12.63
N VAL A 108 31.57 31.44 12.23
CA VAL A 108 30.71 30.49 12.94
C VAL A 108 31.32 29.09 12.91
N LEU A 109 31.75 28.59 11.73
CA LEU A 109 32.38 27.28 11.61
C LEU A 109 33.64 27.17 12.46
N LYS A 110 34.44 28.24 12.56
CA LYS A 110 35.63 28.29 13.42
C LYS A 110 35.26 28.15 14.89
N GLY A 111 34.15 28.76 15.33
CA GLY A 111 33.65 28.67 16.71
C GLY A 111 33.03 27.30 17.03
N ALA A 112 32.54 26.63 16.02
CA ALA A 112 31.90 25.31 16.14
C ALA A 112 32.80 24.20 15.61
N ASP A 113 33.98 24.04 15.85
CA ASP A 113 34.95 23.02 15.40
C ASP A 113 34.33 21.74 14.78
N GLY A 114 34.41 21.63 13.47
CA GLY A 114 33.83 20.50 12.68
C GLY A 114 34.52 19.14 12.88
N GLN A 115 35.64 19.11 13.59
CA GLN A 115 36.38 17.88 13.95
C GLN A 115 36.05 17.41 15.38
N SER A 116 35.21 18.13 16.09
CA SER A 116 34.82 17.80 17.45
C SER A 116 33.86 16.58 17.48
N ASN A 117 34.04 15.70 18.43
CA ASN A 117 33.14 14.58 18.69
C ASN A 117 31.80 15.01 19.33
N ARG A 118 31.63 16.28 19.64
CA ARG A 118 30.42 16.82 20.25
C ARG A 118 29.35 17.00 19.19
N TRP A 119 28.30 16.23 19.26
CA TRP A 119 27.16 16.26 18.32
C TRP A 119 26.46 17.63 18.23
N GLN A 120 26.56 18.47 19.29
CA GLN A 120 25.99 19.82 19.32
C GLN A 120 26.51 20.71 18.19
N HIS A 121 27.74 20.50 17.74
CA HIS A 121 28.36 21.26 16.64
C HIS A 121 27.59 21.04 15.33
N LEU A 122 27.03 19.82 15.10
CA LEU A 122 26.22 19.51 13.94
C LEU A 122 24.99 20.42 13.84
N LEU A 123 24.36 20.79 14.97
CA LEU A 123 23.18 21.67 14.97
C LEU A 123 23.49 23.07 14.46
N VAL A 124 24.68 23.57 14.79
CA VAL A 124 25.17 24.88 14.32
C VAL A 124 25.33 24.85 12.80
N PHE A 125 26.04 23.86 12.26
CA PHE A 125 26.25 23.71 10.82
C PHE A 125 24.94 23.53 10.07
N THR A 126 23.98 22.78 10.65
CA THR A 126 22.63 22.62 10.16
C THR A 126 21.92 23.96 10.00
N GLY A 127 21.92 24.79 11.06
CA GLY A 127 21.29 26.11 11.01
C GLY A 127 21.94 27.04 9.98
N VAL A 128 23.28 27.02 9.89
CA VAL A 128 24.02 27.78 8.87
C VAL A 128 23.62 27.38 7.47
N LEU A 129 23.65 26.08 7.16
CA LEU A 129 23.32 25.58 5.81
C LEU A 129 21.86 25.90 5.45
N MET A 130 20.92 25.65 6.36
CA MET A 130 19.50 25.96 6.14
C MET A 130 19.28 27.45 5.84
N GLY A 131 19.84 28.35 6.65
CA GLY A 131 19.61 29.77 6.50
C GLY A 131 20.26 30.37 5.24
N MET A 132 21.44 29.88 4.90
CA MET A 132 22.15 30.33 3.69
C MET A 132 21.56 29.80 2.39
N GLU A 133 20.91 28.61 2.41
CA GLU A 133 20.23 28.01 1.26
C GLU A 133 18.74 28.39 1.17
N SER A 134 18.17 29.09 2.15
CA SER A 134 16.78 29.55 2.11
C SER A 134 16.57 30.60 1.01
N GLY A 135 15.80 30.30 -0.01
CA GLY A 135 15.55 31.16 -1.17
C GLY A 135 16.51 30.89 -2.35
N ASN A 136 17.24 31.90 -2.85
CA ASN A 136 18.19 31.70 -3.97
C ASN A 136 19.45 30.98 -3.51
N ARG A 137 19.78 29.86 -4.18
CA ARG A 137 20.89 28.92 -3.83
C ARG A 137 22.33 29.45 -3.96
N ASN A 138 22.53 30.74 -4.15
CA ASN A 138 23.85 31.34 -4.41
C ASN A 138 24.27 32.34 -3.30
N SER A 139 23.92 32.08 -2.06
CA SER A 139 24.28 32.98 -0.94
C SER A 139 25.70 32.84 -0.49
N LEU A 140 26.26 31.64 -0.57
CA LEU A 140 27.65 31.35 -0.26
C LEU A 140 28.45 31.15 -1.52
N SER A 141 29.72 31.51 -1.49
CA SER A 141 30.66 31.11 -2.56
C SER A 141 30.72 29.57 -2.66
N GLY A 142 30.98 29.06 -3.85
CA GLY A 142 31.04 27.60 -4.06
C GLY A 142 32.09 26.89 -3.20
N GLY A 143 33.14 27.59 -2.76
CA GLY A 143 34.15 27.10 -1.83
C GLY A 143 33.60 27.01 -0.39
N MET A 144 32.95 28.07 0.08
CA MET A 144 32.40 28.13 1.44
C MET A 144 31.24 27.14 1.58
N ARG A 145 30.36 27.06 0.60
CA ARG A 145 29.26 26.09 0.59
C ARG A 145 29.79 24.65 0.78
N ARG A 146 30.77 24.24 -0.03
CA ARG A 146 31.41 22.91 0.12
C ARG A 146 32.02 22.71 1.50
N THR A 147 32.57 23.76 2.11
CA THR A 147 33.13 23.70 3.46
C THR A 147 32.04 23.46 4.50
N VAL A 148 30.89 24.17 4.40
CA VAL A 148 29.74 23.96 5.29
C VAL A 148 29.15 22.56 5.13
N GLU A 149 28.92 22.10 3.89
CA GLU A 149 28.43 20.76 3.61
C GLU A 149 29.37 19.67 4.17
N ARG A 150 30.69 19.84 4.00
CA ARG A 150 31.67 18.92 4.55
C ARG A 150 31.64 18.93 6.10
N ALA A 151 31.48 20.10 6.74
CA ALA A 151 31.35 20.19 8.18
C ALA A 151 30.11 19.45 8.70
N VAL A 152 28.95 19.58 8.03
CA VAL A 152 27.74 18.82 8.35
C VAL A 152 27.99 17.32 8.28
N VAL A 153 28.54 16.82 7.17
CA VAL A 153 28.77 15.39 6.97
C VAL A 153 29.80 14.83 7.94
N THR A 154 30.90 15.56 8.17
CA THR A 154 31.96 15.14 9.11
C THR A 154 31.43 15.08 10.52
N ALA A 155 30.72 16.12 10.99
CA ALA A 155 30.14 16.14 12.33
C ALA A 155 29.09 15.06 12.52
N ALA A 156 28.24 14.80 11.51
CA ALA A 156 27.27 13.72 11.54
C ALA A 156 27.95 12.35 11.64
N ASN A 157 28.95 12.08 10.80
CA ASN A 157 29.67 10.81 10.81
C ASN A 157 30.45 10.60 12.12
N LEU A 158 31.00 11.65 12.72
CA LEU A 158 31.67 11.58 14.04
C LEU A 158 30.65 11.27 15.13
N ALA A 159 29.49 11.94 15.12
CA ALA A 159 28.43 11.73 16.10
C ALA A 159 27.82 10.32 16.02
N LEU A 160 27.78 9.72 14.83
CA LEU A 160 27.27 8.37 14.60
C LEU A 160 28.29 7.24 14.93
N ARG A 161 29.55 7.55 15.18
CA ARG A 161 30.56 6.55 15.55
C ARG A 161 30.30 5.98 16.94
N LYS A 162 30.28 4.66 17.04
CA LYS A 162 30.26 3.92 18.32
C LYS A 162 31.66 3.83 18.89
N ASN A 163 32.23 4.94 19.39
CA ASN A 163 33.57 4.96 20.00
C ASN A 163 33.41 5.08 21.51
N GLU A 164 33.88 4.10 22.26
CA GLU A 164 34.14 4.24 23.70
C GLU A 164 35.40 5.11 23.90
N PRO A 165 35.46 6.00 24.91
CA PRO A 165 34.60 6.14 26.10
C PRO A 165 33.66 7.38 26.09
N VAL A 166 33.39 7.97 24.93
CA VAL A 166 32.53 9.15 24.84
C VAL A 166 31.05 8.72 24.89
N PRO A 167 30.19 9.41 25.68
CA PRO A 167 28.76 9.14 25.66
C PRO A 167 28.24 9.17 24.23
N GLN A 168 27.54 8.12 23.84
CA GLN A 168 26.98 7.99 22.49
C GLN A 168 26.07 9.20 22.20
N ALA A 169 26.22 9.82 21.02
CA ALA A 169 25.36 10.91 20.63
C ALA A 169 23.90 10.45 20.62
N PRO A 170 22.94 11.23 21.14
CA PRO A 170 21.54 10.91 21.06
C PRO A 170 21.11 10.77 19.59
N ALA A 171 20.41 9.71 19.27
CA ALA A 171 19.95 9.43 17.91
C ALA A 171 19.05 10.55 17.34
N GLY A 172 18.16 11.09 18.17
CA GLY A 172 17.23 12.14 17.82
C GLY A 172 17.86 13.41 17.25
N PRO A 173 18.78 14.07 17.97
CA PRO A 173 19.45 15.29 17.51
C PRO A 173 20.20 15.14 16.19
N VAL A 174 20.93 14.04 16.02
CA VAL A 174 21.68 13.78 14.78
C VAL A 174 20.73 13.56 13.61
N THR A 175 19.68 12.76 13.82
CA THR A 175 18.64 12.52 12.82
C THR A 175 17.89 13.80 12.47
N LEU A 176 17.54 14.63 13.44
CA LEU A 176 16.90 15.92 13.22
C LEU A 176 17.76 16.83 12.34
N ALA A 177 19.03 16.96 12.65
CA ALA A 177 19.97 17.78 11.89
C ALA A 177 20.06 17.30 10.42
N LEU A 178 20.21 16.00 10.20
CA LEU A 178 20.27 15.43 8.88
C LEU A 178 18.92 15.51 8.13
N ASN A 179 17.81 15.37 8.83
CA ASN A 179 16.50 15.53 8.25
C ASN A 179 16.29 16.91 7.61
N PHE A 180 16.83 17.97 8.25
CA PHE A 180 16.77 19.32 7.70
C PHE A 180 17.79 19.58 6.59
N THR A 181 18.98 18.98 6.64
CA THR A 181 20.06 19.32 5.72
C THR A 181 20.17 18.40 4.51
N PHE A 182 19.64 17.17 4.58
CA PHE A 182 19.83 16.16 3.55
C PHE A 182 19.45 16.63 2.14
N SER A 183 18.32 17.32 1.99
CA SER A 183 17.88 17.85 0.69
C SER A 183 18.78 18.99 0.17
N LEU A 184 19.51 19.65 1.05
CA LEU A 184 20.40 20.78 0.72
C LEU A 184 21.82 20.33 0.36
N LEU A 185 22.24 19.14 0.80
CA LEU A 185 23.54 18.56 0.50
C LEU A 185 23.68 18.22 -0.98
N SER A 186 24.86 18.48 -1.54
CA SER A 186 25.26 18.01 -2.85
C SER A 186 25.37 16.47 -2.90
N GLU A 187 25.29 15.88 -4.09
CA GLU A 187 25.35 14.43 -4.26
C GLU A 187 26.66 13.85 -3.70
N SER A 188 27.80 14.53 -3.95
CA SER A 188 29.12 14.12 -3.42
C SER A 188 29.16 14.14 -1.90
N SER A 189 28.49 15.11 -1.26
CA SER A 189 28.41 15.22 0.20
C SER A 189 27.49 14.13 0.78
N ARG A 190 26.36 13.85 0.13
CA ARG A 190 25.48 12.74 0.53
C ARG A 190 26.18 11.38 0.44
N ALA A 191 26.96 11.14 -0.63
CA ALA A 191 27.72 9.90 -0.82
C ALA A 191 28.79 9.67 0.26
N SER A 192 29.17 10.72 0.99
CA SER A 192 30.15 10.65 2.08
C SER A 192 29.52 10.34 3.46
N LEU A 193 28.18 10.21 3.55
CA LEU A 193 27.49 9.83 4.79
C LEU A 193 27.72 8.36 5.13
N ASN A 194 27.92 8.09 6.41
CA ASN A 194 27.97 6.71 6.93
C ASN A 194 26.55 6.12 7.05
N CYS A 195 26.06 5.56 5.95
CA CYS A 195 24.69 5.02 5.87
C CYS A 195 24.46 3.85 6.81
N ASP A 196 25.45 3.00 7.06
CA ASP A 196 25.33 1.84 7.96
C ASP A 196 25.09 2.26 9.42
N ALA A 197 25.70 3.36 9.86
CA ALA A 197 25.47 3.91 11.19
C ALA A 197 24.22 4.82 11.26
N LEU A 198 23.85 5.45 10.15
CA LEU A 198 22.68 6.32 10.05
C LEU A 198 21.36 5.57 10.16
N ILE A 199 21.24 4.39 9.52
CA ILE A 199 20.01 3.60 9.52
C ILE A 199 19.53 3.32 10.96
N PRO A 200 20.29 2.65 11.84
CA PRO A 200 19.80 2.35 13.17
C PRO A 200 19.53 3.62 14.00
N ALA A 201 20.34 4.67 13.86
CA ALA A 201 20.11 5.92 14.56
C ALA A 201 18.80 6.60 14.11
N ALA A 202 18.58 6.72 12.81
CA ALA A 202 17.39 7.34 12.27
C ALA A 202 16.12 6.51 12.55
N THR A 203 16.23 5.17 12.56
CA THR A 203 15.13 4.27 12.93
C THR A 203 14.75 4.44 14.39
N THR A 204 15.73 4.40 15.30
CA THR A 204 15.49 4.62 16.74
C THR A 204 14.87 6.00 17.00
N ALA A 205 15.36 7.05 16.33
CA ALA A 205 14.82 8.39 16.47
C ALA A 205 13.41 8.53 15.91
N MET A 206 13.10 7.86 14.80
CA MET A 206 11.77 7.89 14.16
C MET A 206 10.73 7.14 14.99
N LEU A 207 11.05 5.93 15.45
CA LEU A 207 10.10 5.05 16.09
C LEU A 207 9.99 5.26 17.61
N GLY A 208 11.09 5.64 18.27
CA GLY A 208 11.19 5.77 19.73
C GLY A 208 10.65 7.08 20.31
N ALA A 209 11.10 7.44 21.51
CA ALA A 209 10.58 8.55 22.32
C ALA A 209 10.66 9.93 21.65
N ASP A 210 11.72 10.20 20.86
CA ASP A 210 11.89 11.45 20.13
C ASP A 210 10.95 11.58 18.92
N GLY A 211 10.45 10.45 18.42
CA GLY A 211 9.54 10.32 17.27
C GLY A 211 8.16 9.84 17.69
N LEU A 212 7.81 8.63 17.24
CA LEU A 212 6.46 8.03 17.31
C LEU A 212 6.16 7.30 18.64
N GLU A 213 7.02 7.44 19.66
CA GLU A 213 6.82 6.91 21.01
C GLU A 213 6.47 5.41 21.05
N ASP A 214 7.12 4.60 20.20
CA ASP A 214 6.86 3.18 20.07
C ASP A 214 5.37 2.80 19.85
N GLY A 215 4.55 3.74 19.37
CA GLY A 215 3.12 3.53 19.14
C GLY A 215 2.23 3.63 20.39
N TYR A 216 2.78 3.97 21.56
CA TYR A 216 2.04 4.04 22.83
C TYR A 216 0.89 5.06 22.83
N PHE A 217 0.95 6.08 21.98
CA PHE A 217 -0.07 7.14 21.88
C PHE A 217 -1.48 6.62 21.57
N LEU A 218 -1.61 5.39 21.03
CA LEU A 218 -2.92 4.77 20.77
C LEU A 218 -3.50 4.06 21.99
N GLY A 219 -2.70 3.62 22.96
CA GLY A 219 -3.15 2.73 24.03
C GLY A 219 -4.10 3.33 25.06
N ALA A 220 -4.27 4.65 25.09
CA ALA A 220 -5.07 5.34 26.08
C ALA A 220 -6.31 6.07 25.51
N VAL A 221 -6.64 5.89 24.24
CA VAL A 221 -7.72 6.64 23.58
C VAL A 221 -9.08 6.37 24.21
N ASP A 222 -9.41 5.11 24.47
CA ASP A 222 -10.71 4.70 25.02
C ASP A 222 -11.01 5.26 26.43
N ILE A 223 -9.99 5.63 27.19
CA ILE A 223 -10.16 6.21 28.52
C ILE A 223 -10.94 7.52 28.43
N ASP A 224 -10.69 8.31 27.39
CA ASP A 224 -11.30 9.61 27.15
C ASP A 224 -12.59 9.55 26.32
N VAL A 225 -12.89 8.39 25.72
CA VAL A 225 -14.10 8.20 24.94
C VAL A 225 -15.29 7.98 25.88
N ARG A 226 -16.27 8.88 25.81
CA ARG A 226 -17.50 8.82 26.57
C ARG A 226 -18.63 8.25 25.74
N GLN A 227 -19.47 7.45 26.35
CA GLN A 227 -20.72 6.98 25.76
C GLN A 227 -21.88 7.86 26.23
N ALA A 228 -22.55 8.50 25.31
CA ALA A 228 -23.76 9.30 25.57
C ALA A 228 -24.91 8.62 24.82
N VAL A 229 -25.83 7.99 25.58
CA VAL A 229 -26.95 7.20 25.05
C VAL A 229 -26.43 6.03 24.21
N GLU A 230 -26.49 6.12 22.89
CA GLU A 230 -26.03 5.05 21.96
C GLU A 230 -24.79 5.45 21.16
N ARG A 231 -24.24 6.66 21.38
CA ARG A 231 -23.10 7.18 20.59
C ARG A 231 -21.89 7.44 21.44
N PHE A 232 -20.73 7.25 20.84
CA PHE A 232 -19.44 7.58 21.44
C PHE A 232 -19.04 9.01 21.06
N THR A 233 -18.54 9.73 22.05
CA THR A 233 -17.99 11.08 21.91
C THR A 233 -16.55 11.11 22.37
N TRP A 234 -15.66 11.63 21.54
CA TRP A 234 -14.26 11.87 21.85
C TRP A 234 -13.95 13.35 21.63
N GLU A 235 -13.78 14.08 22.73
CA GLU A 235 -13.64 15.54 22.69
C GLU A 235 -12.25 16.00 22.24
N PRO A 236 -12.13 17.13 21.49
CA PRO A 236 -10.84 17.69 21.06
C PRO A 236 -9.94 18.12 22.22
N ASN A 237 -10.50 18.42 23.38
CA ASN A 237 -9.76 18.84 24.58
C ASN A 237 -9.40 17.65 25.50
N SER A 238 -9.70 16.41 25.08
CA SER A 238 -9.35 15.23 25.85
C SER A 238 -7.82 15.02 25.92
N PRO A 239 -7.29 14.55 27.06
CA PRO A 239 -5.85 14.32 27.22
C PRO A 239 -5.23 13.46 26.12
N SER A 240 -5.91 12.38 25.71
CA SER A 240 -5.44 11.48 24.67
C SER A 240 -5.33 12.17 23.30
N TYR A 241 -6.31 12.98 22.90
CA TYR A 241 -6.25 13.71 21.62
C TYR A 241 -5.25 14.85 21.65
N LEU A 242 -5.15 15.58 22.78
CA LEU A 242 -4.12 16.60 22.95
C LEU A 242 -2.72 16.00 22.87
N HIS A 243 -2.51 14.80 23.42
CA HIS A 243 -1.24 14.09 23.30
C HIS A 243 -0.91 13.77 21.83
N ILE A 244 -1.86 13.21 21.05
CA ILE A 244 -1.69 12.95 19.62
C ILE A 244 -1.34 14.24 18.87
N THR A 245 -2.04 15.34 19.16
CA THR A 245 -1.78 16.64 18.53
C THR A 245 -0.40 17.20 18.89
N GLN A 246 0.06 17.00 20.12
CA GLN A 246 1.41 17.39 20.56
C GLN A 246 2.47 16.51 19.90
N LEU A 247 2.21 15.21 19.79
CA LEU A 247 3.09 14.26 19.10
C LEU A 247 3.26 14.64 17.62
N GLU A 248 2.20 15.00 16.92
CA GLU A 248 2.25 15.44 15.52
C GLU A 248 3.13 16.70 15.34
N LYS A 249 3.20 17.55 16.35
CA LYS A 249 4.04 18.78 16.34
C LYS A 249 5.50 18.54 16.67
N LYS A 250 5.90 17.34 17.14
CA LYS A 250 7.31 17.03 17.36
C LYS A 250 8.12 17.21 16.07
N PRO A 251 9.35 17.75 16.14
CA PRO A 251 10.13 18.08 14.94
C PRO A 251 10.38 16.88 14.00
N LEU A 252 10.61 15.67 14.55
CA LEU A 252 10.81 14.47 13.73
C LEU A 252 9.49 13.94 13.13
N VAL A 253 8.39 14.06 13.86
CA VAL A 253 7.07 13.58 13.42
C VAL A 253 6.49 14.50 12.36
N SER A 254 6.60 15.82 12.53
CA SER A 254 6.23 16.80 11.49
C SER A 254 7.06 16.64 10.21
N GLY A 255 8.28 16.12 10.34
CA GLY A 255 9.23 15.85 9.25
C GLY A 255 9.30 14.40 8.78
N LEU A 256 8.28 13.55 9.00
CA LEU A 256 8.30 12.13 8.61
C LEU A 256 8.56 11.90 7.11
N GLY A 257 8.01 12.73 6.23
CA GLY A 257 8.25 12.61 4.79
C GLY A 257 9.71 12.82 4.37
N PRO A 258 10.38 13.92 4.74
CA PRO A 258 11.83 14.07 4.59
C PRO A 258 12.64 12.96 5.26
N LEU A 259 12.24 12.52 6.46
CA LEU A 259 12.93 11.47 7.22
C LEU A 259 12.87 10.11 6.50
N SER A 260 11.72 9.74 5.94
CA SER A 260 11.62 8.51 5.15
C SER A 260 12.47 8.55 3.87
N ARG A 261 12.63 9.73 3.25
CA ARG A 261 13.56 9.91 2.11
C ARG A 261 15.03 9.80 2.53
N LEU A 262 15.40 10.34 3.71
CA LEU A 262 16.73 10.19 4.27
C LEU A 262 17.05 8.72 4.54
N LEU A 263 16.13 7.98 5.19
CA LEU A 263 16.25 6.54 5.41
C LEU A 263 16.30 5.77 4.10
N GLY A 264 15.44 6.10 3.12
CA GLY A 264 15.44 5.48 1.81
C GLY A 264 16.80 5.61 1.10
N TYR A 265 17.40 6.79 1.14
CA TYR A 265 18.75 7.01 0.62
C TYR A 265 19.80 6.17 1.38
N ALA A 266 19.74 6.17 2.72
CA ALA A 266 20.67 5.39 3.53
C ALA A 266 20.55 3.89 3.25
N ILE A 267 19.32 3.36 3.09
CA ILE A 267 19.07 1.98 2.71
C ILE A 267 19.71 1.67 1.36
N GLN A 268 19.53 2.51 0.35
CA GLN A 268 20.08 2.29 -0.99
C GLN A 268 21.63 2.28 -1.01
N ASN A 269 22.28 3.02 -0.10
CA ASN A 269 23.72 3.21 -0.07
C ASN A 269 24.46 2.51 1.09
N ALA A 270 23.75 1.78 1.96
CA ALA A 270 24.34 0.99 3.03
C ALA A 270 25.21 -0.15 2.46
N ARG A 271 26.30 -0.45 3.13
CA ARG A 271 27.23 -1.53 2.75
C ARG A 271 26.94 -2.84 3.43
N ASP A 272 26.41 -2.76 4.66
CA ASP A 272 26.03 -3.92 5.46
C ASP A 272 24.54 -4.26 5.29
N SER A 273 24.26 -5.45 4.74
CA SER A 273 22.90 -5.96 4.57
C SER A 273 22.21 -6.32 5.89
N GLN A 274 22.97 -6.63 6.93
CA GLN A 274 22.40 -6.99 8.25
C GLN A 274 21.67 -5.80 8.89
N VAL A 275 22.18 -4.58 8.68
CA VAL A 275 21.52 -3.36 9.18
C VAL A 275 20.14 -3.18 8.56
N ILE A 276 19.95 -3.61 7.32
CA ILE A 276 18.66 -3.54 6.62
C ILE A 276 17.68 -4.58 7.18
N LEU A 277 18.16 -5.79 7.46
CA LEU A 277 17.33 -6.83 8.08
C LEU A 277 16.90 -6.44 9.50
N GLN A 278 17.81 -5.81 10.27
CA GLN A 278 17.50 -5.29 11.60
C GLN A 278 16.46 -4.14 11.53
N LEU A 279 16.59 -3.23 10.56
CA LEU A 279 15.58 -2.20 10.32
C LEU A 279 14.19 -2.82 10.09
N GLN A 280 14.10 -3.90 9.32
CA GLN A 280 12.82 -4.58 9.11
C GLN A 280 12.26 -5.18 10.42
N ASP A 281 13.12 -5.75 11.27
CA ASP A 281 12.70 -6.26 12.58
C ASP A 281 12.16 -5.13 13.48
N ASP A 282 12.83 -3.98 13.49
CA ASP A 282 12.39 -2.80 14.23
C ASP A 282 11.04 -2.27 13.71
N LEU A 283 10.83 -2.28 12.37
CA LEU A 283 9.56 -1.88 11.77
C LEU A 283 8.43 -2.86 12.11
N ILE A 284 8.68 -4.17 12.09
CA ILE A 284 7.69 -5.18 12.49
C ILE A 284 7.33 -5.01 13.96
N ALA A 285 8.32 -4.85 14.83
CA ALA A 285 8.10 -4.66 16.26
C ALA A 285 7.27 -3.41 16.54
N PHE A 286 7.60 -2.29 15.90
CA PHE A 286 6.84 -1.03 16.03
C PHE A 286 5.41 -1.17 15.52
N THR A 287 5.23 -1.67 14.30
CA THR A 287 3.88 -1.79 13.70
C THR A 287 3.02 -2.80 14.44
N GLY A 288 3.62 -3.86 14.97
CA GLY A 288 2.94 -4.82 15.85
C GLY A 288 2.44 -4.18 17.14
N LYS A 289 3.27 -3.36 17.81
CA LYS A 289 2.86 -2.58 19.00
C LYS A 289 1.74 -1.60 18.65
N LEU A 290 1.86 -0.88 17.52
CA LEU A 290 0.85 0.06 17.05
C LEU A 290 -0.52 -0.62 16.87
N PHE A 291 -0.52 -1.79 16.23
CA PHE A 291 -1.72 -2.61 16.06
C PHE A 291 -2.30 -3.06 17.41
N GLN A 292 -1.46 -3.60 18.31
CA GLN A 292 -1.88 -4.05 19.64
C GLN A 292 -2.48 -2.92 20.47
N HIS A 293 -1.84 -1.74 20.47
CA HIS A 293 -2.36 -0.57 21.19
C HIS A 293 -3.70 -0.07 20.60
N TRP A 294 -3.89 -0.17 19.28
CA TRP A 294 -5.20 0.11 18.70
C TRP A 294 -6.24 -0.92 19.10
N GLN A 295 -5.90 -2.21 19.11
CA GLN A 295 -6.81 -3.29 19.45
C GLN A 295 -7.35 -3.19 20.89
N VAL A 296 -6.57 -2.67 21.83
CA VAL A 296 -6.97 -2.51 23.24
C VAL A 296 -8.10 -1.47 23.41
N ASN A 297 -8.33 -0.60 22.43
CA ASN A 297 -9.40 0.41 22.48
C ASN A 297 -10.73 -0.20 22.03
N ASN A 298 -11.37 -1.00 22.88
CA ASN A 298 -12.55 -1.79 22.54
C ASN A 298 -13.73 -0.96 22.00
N LYS A 299 -13.95 0.27 22.52
CA LYS A 299 -15.05 1.12 22.07
C LYS A 299 -14.92 1.56 20.61
N LEU A 300 -13.71 1.88 20.17
CA LEU A 300 -13.46 2.43 18.86
C LEU A 300 -12.93 1.40 17.86
N SER A 301 -12.14 0.42 18.32
CA SER A 301 -11.58 -0.61 17.46
C SER A 301 -12.57 -1.68 17.03
N GLU A 302 -13.69 -1.81 17.76
CA GLU A 302 -14.80 -2.71 17.42
C GLU A 302 -15.77 -2.12 16.37
N LEU A 303 -15.61 -0.84 15.99
CA LEU A 303 -16.46 -0.22 14.98
C LEU A 303 -15.98 -0.56 13.55
N GLU A 304 -16.90 -1.08 12.75
CA GLU A 304 -16.70 -1.14 11.30
C GLU A 304 -16.87 0.25 10.66
N ILE A 305 -16.26 0.44 9.49
CA ILE A 305 -16.35 1.73 8.76
C ILE A 305 -17.81 2.13 8.49
N SER A 306 -18.67 1.16 8.17
CA SER A 306 -20.11 1.35 7.94
C SER A 306 -20.89 1.77 9.19
N GLU A 307 -20.36 1.49 10.36
CA GLU A 307 -20.99 1.74 11.66
C GLU A 307 -20.59 3.08 12.28
N GLU A 308 -19.51 3.70 11.82
CA GLU A 308 -18.97 4.95 12.36
C GLU A 308 -20.02 6.08 12.40
N SER A 309 -20.79 6.24 11.34
CA SER A 309 -21.83 7.27 11.27
C SER A 309 -23.01 7.00 12.22
N ILE A 310 -23.17 5.75 12.66
CA ILE A 310 -24.24 5.33 13.57
C ILE A 310 -23.81 5.55 15.02
N TYR A 311 -22.60 5.08 15.36
CA TYR A 311 -22.12 5.02 16.75
C TYR A 311 -21.21 6.18 17.16
N LEU A 312 -20.71 7.01 16.25
CA LEU A 312 -19.96 8.20 16.61
C LEU A 312 -20.83 9.46 16.50
N THR A 313 -20.54 10.47 17.34
CA THR A 313 -21.18 11.79 17.18
C THR A 313 -20.59 12.54 15.98
N PRO A 314 -21.37 13.40 15.27
CA PRO A 314 -20.89 14.16 14.13
C PRO A 314 -19.64 15.00 14.44
N GLU A 315 -19.54 15.57 15.64
CA GLU A 315 -18.41 16.37 16.10
C GLU A 315 -17.15 15.50 16.26
N THR A 316 -17.29 14.25 16.72
CA THR A 316 -16.20 13.28 16.80
C THR A 316 -15.73 12.91 15.41
N ILE A 317 -16.64 12.59 14.49
CA ILE A 317 -16.31 12.19 13.11
C ILE A 317 -15.51 13.26 12.40
N SER A 318 -15.99 14.51 12.38
CA SER A 318 -15.37 15.63 11.66
C SER A 318 -14.18 16.26 12.39
N GLY A 319 -13.89 15.87 13.62
CA GLY A 319 -12.83 16.42 14.47
C GLY A 319 -11.75 15.39 14.81
N THR A 320 -11.93 14.77 15.99
CA THR A 320 -10.91 13.89 16.58
C THR A 320 -10.69 12.60 15.78
N TRP A 321 -11.75 12.04 15.21
CA TRP A 321 -11.68 10.82 14.41
C TRP A 321 -10.94 11.05 13.08
N GLU A 322 -11.32 12.07 12.33
CA GLU A 322 -10.62 12.46 11.09
C GLU A 322 -9.16 12.81 11.35
N GLY A 323 -8.89 13.55 12.44
CA GLY A 323 -7.53 13.90 12.87
C GLY A 323 -6.67 12.67 13.17
N LEU A 324 -7.20 11.71 13.93
CA LEU A 324 -6.50 10.45 14.21
C LEU A 324 -6.14 9.68 12.93
N TRP A 325 -7.13 9.45 12.06
CA TRP A 325 -6.89 8.68 10.83
C TRP A 325 -5.97 9.40 9.86
N SER A 326 -6.04 10.74 9.78
CA SER A 326 -5.07 11.54 9.02
C SER A 326 -3.65 11.37 9.54
N PHE A 327 -3.47 11.36 10.87
CA PHE A 327 -2.16 11.13 11.48
C PHE A 327 -1.66 9.71 11.26
N LEU A 328 -2.49 8.68 11.49
CA LEU A 328 -2.14 7.28 11.23
C LEU A 328 -1.76 7.04 9.76
N LYS A 329 -2.45 7.71 8.83
CA LYS A 329 -2.13 7.65 7.40
C LYS A 329 -0.74 8.22 7.11
N LYS A 330 -0.34 9.35 7.75
CA LYS A 330 1.02 9.90 7.62
C LYS A 330 2.07 8.94 8.15
N VAL A 331 1.83 8.29 9.30
CA VAL A 331 2.70 7.27 9.87
C VAL A 331 2.85 6.09 8.93
N MET A 332 1.74 5.55 8.43
CA MET A 332 1.75 4.46 7.46
C MET A 332 2.56 4.82 6.20
N TYR A 333 2.34 6.01 5.63
CA TYR A 333 3.07 6.43 4.42
C TYR A 333 4.58 6.50 4.64
N ALA A 334 5.01 6.98 5.79
CA ALA A 334 6.44 7.04 6.12
C ALA A 334 7.06 5.64 6.23
N ILE A 335 6.38 4.69 6.91
CA ILE A 335 6.85 3.31 7.08
C ILE A 335 6.87 2.57 5.74
N VAL A 336 5.81 2.70 4.95
CA VAL A 336 5.71 2.06 3.62
C VAL A 336 6.77 2.60 2.67
N ALA A 337 7.09 3.91 2.71
CA ALA A 337 8.18 4.48 1.91
C ALA A 337 9.55 3.91 2.27
N VAL A 338 9.80 3.66 3.56
CA VAL A 338 11.02 2.98 4.03
C VAL A 338 11.04 1.52 3.56
N SER A 339 9.93 0.80 3.70
CA SER A 339 9.78 -0.58 3.24
C SER A 339 9.97 -0.70 1.73
N GLN A 340 9.43 0.26 0.95
CA GLN A 340 9.65 0.34 -0.50
C GLN A 340 11.14 0.43 -0.84
N ALA A 341 11.90 1.26 -0.12
CA ALA A 341 13.34 1.38 -0.37
C ALA A 341 14.09 0.06 -0.12
N VAL A 342 13.67 -0.71 0.91
CA VAL A 342 14.23 -2.05 1.19
C VAL A 342 13.90 -3.00 0.04
N VAL A 343 12.64 -3.07 -0.38
CA VAL A 343 12.18 -3.94 -1.47
C VAL A 343 12.87 -3.57 -2.79
N ALA A 344 12.90 -2.28 -3.14
CA ALA A 344 13.57 -1.81 -4.35
C ALA A 344 15.06 -2.18 -4.37
N ARG A 345 15.75 -2.05 -3.23
CA ARG A 345 17.13 -2.48 -3.10
C ARG A 345 17.29 -4.00 -3.24
N SER A 346 16.39 -4.79 -2.64
CA SER A 346 16.46 -6.25 -2.73
C SER A 346 16.39 -6.78 -4.15
N LEU A 347 15.77 -6.04 -5.07
CA LEU A 347 15.73 -6.38 -6.50
C LEU A 347 17.08 -6.18 -7.21
N LEU A 348 17.97 -5.33 -6.69
CA LEU A 348 19.22 -4.94 -7.34
C LEU A 348 20.47 -5.48 -6.63
N ASP A 349 20.45 -5.56 -5.29
CA ASP A 349 21.59 -5.99 -4.48
C ASP A 349 21.70 -7.52 -4.47
N TRP A 350 22.79 -8.07 -5.04
CA TRP A 350 23.03 -9.51 -5.09
C TRP A 350 23.07 -10.20 -3.72
N ARG A 351 23.39 -9.44 -2.64
CA ARG A 351 23.42 -9.97 -1.26
C ARG A 351 22.02 -10.25 -0.72
N LEU A 352 21.06 -9.37 -1.06
CA LEU A 352 19.66 -9.49 -0.67
C LEU A 352 18.87 -10.40 -1.62
N LYS A 353 19.39 -10.64 -2.84
CA LYS A 353 18.81 -11.58 -3.82
C LYS A 353 19.11 -13.05 -3.54
N LYS A 354 19.99 -13.37 -2.60
CA LYS A 354 20.31 -14.74 -2.26
C LYS A 354 19.05 -15.53 -1.92
N HIS A 355 19.06 -16.80 -2.29
CA HIS A 355 17.92 -17.71 -2.14
C HIS A 355 17.44 -17.86 -0.68
N ASP A 356 18.31 -17.69 0.27
CA ASP A 356 18.05 -17.72 1.73
C ASP A 356 17.64 -16.37 2.31
N VAL A 357 17.91 -15.24 1.65
CA VAL A 357 17.64 -13.88 2.15
C VAL A 357 16.42 -13.24 1.49
N ALA A 358 16.25 -13.42 0.19
CA ALA A 358 15.16 -12.77 -0.55
C ALA A 358 13.76 -13.08 0.02
N PRO A 359 13.39 -14.33 0.32
CA PRO A 359 12.09 -14.63 0.92
C PRO A 359 11.93 -14.04 2.33
N VAL A 360 13.03 -13.95 3.11
CA VAL A 360 12.99 -13.33 4.44
C VAL A 360 12.68 -11.84 4.34
N VAL A 361 13.33 -11.12 3.42
CA VAL A 361 13.05 -9.69 3.17
C VAL A 361 11.59 -9.49 2.76
N ALA A 362 11.09 -10.33 1.87
CA ALA A 362 9.71 -10.27 1.40
C ALA A 362 8.71 -10.55 2.54
N ALA A 363 8.90 -11.63 3.30
CA ALA A 363 8.05 -11.99 4.43
C ALA A 363 8.03 -10.89 5.50
N LYS A 364 9.20 -10.36 5.90
CA LYS A 364 9.29 -9.25 6.86
C LYS A 364 8.55 -8.00 6.39
N THR A 365 8.64 -7.69 5.10
CA THR A 365 7.88 -6.56 4.53
C THR A 365 6.38 -6.82 4.61
N LEU A 366 5.92 -8.01 4.24
CA LEU A 366 4.50 -8.38 4.32
C LEU A 366 3.98 -8.38 5.77
N HIS A 367 4.78 -8.78 6.77
CA HIS A 367 4.43 -8.64 8.18
C HIS A 367 4.22 -7.18 8.59
N THR A 368 5.10 -6.28 8.16
CA THR A 368 4.95 -4.84 8.40
C THR A 368 3.65 -4.31 7.78
N LEU A 369 3.35 -4.69 6.54
CA LEU A 369 2.13 -4.28 5.83
C LEU A 369 0.87 -4.87 6.48
N ARG A 370 0.92 -6.13 6.93
CA ARG A 370 -0.16 -6.78 7.67
C ARG A 370 -0.54 -6.02 8.93
N ASN A 371 0.46 -5.64 9.73
CA ASN A 371 0.24 -4.88 10.96
C ASN A 371 -0.37 -3.49 10.69
N LEU A 372 -0.10 -2.89 9.53
CA LEU A 372 -0.65 -1.60 9.09
C LEU A 372 -1.96 -1.73 8.30
N TYR A 373 -2.43 -2.95 8.05
CA TYR A 373 -3.57 -3.17 7.16
C TYR A 373 -4.87 -2.56 7.69
N PHE A 374 -5.04 -2.45 9.01
CA PHE A 374 -6.19 -1.76 9.62
C PHE A 374 -6.25 -0.26 9.24
N ILE A 375 -5.11 0.34 8.85
CA ILE A 375 -5.04 1.73 8.35
C ILE A 375 -5.24 1.75 6.83
N SER A 376 -4.54 0.89 6.09
CA SER A 376 -4.57 0.90 4.61
C SER A 376 -5.92 0.49 4.05
N SER A 377 -6.60 -0.48 4.66
CA SER A 377 -7.91 -0.97 4.24
C SER A 377 -9.05 0.06 4.34
N ARG A 378 -8.83 1.17 5.06
CA ARG A 378 -9.79 2.28 5.16
C ARG A 378 -9.72 3.28 4.00
N ASN A 379 -8.62 3.27 3.23
CA ASN A 379 -8.35 4.30 2.22
C ASN A 379 -8.56 3.82 0.77
N GLY A 380 -9.02 2.59 0.57
CA GLY A 380 -9.08 1.95 -0.76
C GLY A 380 -7.70 1.55 -1.28
N SER A 381 -7.62 0.39 -1.95
CA SER A 381 -6.37 -0.20 -2.42
C SER A 381 -5.62 0.63 -3.47
N ASP A 382 -6.35 1.44 -4.26
CA ASP A 382 -5.80 2.10 -5.44
C ASP A 382 -5.20 3.49 -5.16
N SER A 383 -5.37 4.01 -3.95
CA SER A 383 -4.98 5.39 -3.64
C SER A 383 -3.49 5.61 -3.36
N PHE A 384 -2.70 4.54 -3.16
CA PHE A 384 -1.29 4.64 -2.77
C PHE A 384 -0.37 3.70 -3.54
N GLN A 385 0.13 4.15 -4.70
CA GLN A 385 1.00 3.37 -5.62
C GLN A 385 2.24 2.78 -4.93
N VAL A 386 2.83 3.48 -3.95
CA VAL A 386 4.00 2.99 -3.21
C VAL A 386 3.66 1.75 -2.38
N TYR A 387 2.47 1.71 -1.77
CA TYR A 387 1.97 0.54 -1.05
C TYR A 387 1.78 -0.64 -2.00
N GLN A 388 1.11 -0.43 -3.13
CA GLN A 388 0.88 -1.48 -4.13
C GLN A 388 2.19 -2.05 -4.66
N PHE A 389 3.16 -1.19 -5.04
CA PHE A 389 4.47 -1.65 -5.47
C PHE A 389 5.15 -2.51 -4.41
N THR A 390 5.16 -2.04 -3.15
CA THR A 390 5.81 -2.74 -2.04
C THR A 390 5.14 -4.09 -1.76
N TYR A 391 3.82 -4.12 -1.75
CA TYR A 391 3.00 -5.31 -1.52
C TYR A 391 3.18 -6.33 -2.64
N LEU A 392 2.91 -5.95 -3.90
CA LEU A 392 2.97 -6.87 -5.04
C LEU A 392 4.38 -7.39 -5.30
N THR A 393 5.41 -6.54 -5.17
CA THR A 393 6.80 -6.98 -5.35
C THR A 393 7.23 -7.97 -4.27
N SER A 394 6.78 -7.78 -3.03
CA SER A 394 7.06 -8.72 -1.95
C SER A 394 6.33 -10.05 -2.17
N LEU A 395 5.08 -10.03 -2.61
CA LEU A 395 4.33 -11.24 -2.99
C LEU A 395 4.98 -11.99 -4.15
N ASP A 396 5.34 -11.28 -5.23
CA ASP A 396 6.00 -11.87 -6.39
C ASP A 396 7.37 -12.49 -6.01
N THR A 397 8.07 -11.87 -5.08
CA THR A 397 9.31 -12.43 -4.55
C THR A 397 9.06 -13.69 -3.72
N LEU A 398 8.12 -13.62 -2.76
CA LEU A 398 7.83 -14.72 -1.84
C LEU A 398 7.24 -15.94 -2.57
N SER A 399 6.34 -15.71 -3.54
CA SER A 399 5.66 -16.76 -4.30
C SER A 399 6.59 -17.74 -5.03
N ARG A 400 7.83 -17.34 -5.28
CA ARG A 400 8.87 -18.18 -5.92
C ARG A 400 9.48 -19.20 -4.97
N PHE A 401 9.22 -19.09 -3.66
CA PHE A 401 9.82 -19.92 -2.61
C PHE A 401 8.72 -20.65 -1.82
N GLY A 402 8.36 -21.86 -2.27
CA GLY A 402 7.25 -22.62 -1.71
C GLY A 402 7.34 -22.85 -0.20
N ASP A 403 8.49 -23.26 0.32
CA ASP A 403 8.69 -23.52 1.76
C ASP A 403 8.55 -22.22 2.59
N ALA A 404 9.11 -21.12 2.11
CA ALA A 404 9.00 -19.82 2.77
C ALA A 404 7.56 -19.27 2.70
N SER A 405 6.86 -19.48 1.59
CA SER A 405 5.45 -19.15 1.44
C SER A 405 4.57 -19.93 2.40
N ALA A 406 4.82 -21.24 2.55
CA ALA A 406 4.10 -22.08 3.49
C ALA A 406 4.34 -21.64 4.95
N ALA A 407 5.61 -21.39 5.31
CA ALA A 407 5.97 -20.92 6.66
C ALA A 407 5.32 -19.57 6.97
N PHE A 408 5.34 -18.64 6.03
CA PHE A 408 4.70 -17.33 6.18
C PHE A 408 3.17 -17.45 6.36
N LEU A 409 2.51 -18.27 5.53
CA LEU A 409 1.05 -18.47 5.66
C LEU A 409 0.69 -19.16 6.97
N GLU A 410 1.47 -20.16 7.44
CA GLU A 410 1.23 -20.82 8.73
C GLU A 410 1.36 -19.82 9.90
N GLU A 411 2.33 -18.89 9.84
CA GLU A 411 2.55 -17.88 10.87
C GLU A 411 1.41 -16.87 10.96
N ILE A 412 0.86 -16.43 9.81
CA ILE A 412 -0.20 -15.41 9.77
C ILE A 412 -1.61 -16.00 9.68
N LYS A 413 -1.76 -17.33 9.70
CA LYS A 413 -3.02 -18.04 9.54
C LYS A 413 -4.08 -17.55 10.52
N PRO A 414 -5.33 -17.37 10.05
CA PRO A 414 -6.46 -17.08 10.92
C PRO A 414 -6.61 -18.10 12.05
N ASN A 415 -6.77 -17.63 13.26
CA ASN A 415 -6.96 -18.48 14.43
C ASN A 415 -8.44 -18.90 14.58
N THR A 416 -9.06 -19.32 13.47
CA THR A 416 -10.48 -19.64 13.38
C THR A 416 -10.67 -21.15 13.32
N GLU A 417 -11.21 -21.71 14.35
CA GLU A 417 -11.69 -23.12 14.36
C GLU A 417 -13.02 -23.24 13.56
N GLY A 418 -13.02 -22.77 12.30
CA GLY A 418 -14.19 -22.80 11.41
C GLY A 418 -15.27 -21.74 11.74
N THR A 419 -14.96 -20.76 12.57
CA THR A 419 -15.89 -19.66 12.95
C THR A 419 -15.35 -18.30 12.50
N ILE A 420 -16.26 -17.40 12.09
CA ILE A 420 -15.89 -16.03 11.69
C ILE A 420 -15.57 -15.23 12.97
N PRO A 421 -14.44 -14.52 13.03
CA PRO A 421 -14.08 -13.69 14.17
C PRO A 421 -15.12 -12.61 14.45
N PHE A 422 -15.48 -12.44 15.71
CA PHE A 422 -16.41 -11.37 16.12
C PHE A 422 -15.76 -9.98 15.94
N HIS A 423 -14.50 -9.83 16.31
CA HIS A 423 -13.81 -8.54 16.29
C HIS A 423 -13.45 -8.08 14.86
N PRO A 424 -13.83 -6.85 14.44
CA PRO A 424 -13.57 -6.33 13.08
C PRO A 424 -12.11 -6.30 12.67
N LEU A 425 -11.20 -6.05 13.64
CA LEU A 425 -9.75 -6.07 13.34
C LEU A 425 -9.25 -7.46 12.95
N HIS A 426 -9.78 -8.52 13.56
CA HIS A 426 -9.42 -9.89 13.18
C HIS A 426 -9.95 -10.20 11.77
N ARG A 427 -11.19 -9.80 11.45
CA ARG A 427 -11.73 -9.90 10.08
C ARG A 427 -10.87 -9.13 9.07
N THR A 428 -10.34 -7.98 9.48
CA THR A 428 -9.41 -7.20 8.64
C THR A 428 -8.09 -7.95 8.40
N LEU A 429 -7.54 -8.63 9.41
CA LEU A 429 -6.35 -9.46 9.24
C LEU A 429 -6.62 -10.71 8.40
N ASP A 430 -7.82 -11.30 8.51
CA ASP A 430 -8.22 -12.44 7.69
C ASP A 430 -8.41 -12.04 6.22
N LEU A 431 -8.90 -10.81 5.97
CA LEU A 431 -8.93 -10.25 4.62
C LEU A 431 -7.53 -10.09 4.03
N PHE A 432 -6.58 -9.57 4.81
CA PHE A 432 -5.18 -9.51 4.39
C PHE A 432 -4.62 -10.90 4.08
N TYR A 433 -4.94 -11.89 4.94
CA TYR A 433 -4.53 -13.27 4.74
C TYR A 433 -5.02 -13.85 3.42
N LEU A 434 -6.33 -13.73 3.14
CA LEU A 434 -6.93 -14.27 1.91
C LEU A 434 -6.36 -13.59 0.66
N ASN A 435 -6.16 -12.26 0.72
CA ASN A 435 -5.56 -11.50 -0.38
C ASN A 435 -4.10 -11.87 -0.64
N VAL A 436 -3.34 -12.27 0.38
CA VAL A 436 -1.99 -12.80 0.20
C VAL A 436 -2.03 -14.24 -0.32
N ALA A 437 -2.91 -15.06 0.26
CA ALA A 437 -3.01 -16.48 -0.03
C ALA A 437 -3.35 -16.75 -1.51
N GLU A 438 -4.15 -15.90 -2.16
CA GLU A 438 -4.49 -16.04 -3.58
C GLU A 438 -3.28 -15.96 -4.53
N HIS A 439 -2.18 -15.35 -4.11
CA HIS A 439 -0.98 -15.18 -4.94
C HIS A 439 0.07 -16.29 -4.79
N LEU A 440 -0.06 -17.17 -3.80
CA LEU A 440 1.00 -18.10 -3.40
C LEU A 440 0.84 -19.56 -3.86
N PRO A 441 -0.30 -20.05 -4.42
CA PRO A 441 -0.53 -21.47 -4.64
C PRO A 441 0.43 -22.14 -5.63
N LEU A 442 1.03 -21.38 -6.56
CA LEU A 442 1.78 -21.91 -7.69
C LEU A 442 2.96 -22.83 -7.29
N HIS A 443 3.63 -22.53 -6.20
CA HIS A 443 4.80 -23.30 -5.72
C HIS A 443 4.54 -23.99 -4.37
N LEU A 444 3.30 -23.95 -3.86
CA LEU A 444 2.92 -24.67 -2.66
C LEU A 444 2.56 -26.14 -2.99
N PRO A 445 2.93 -27.11 -2.15
CA PRO A 445 2.45 -28.47 -2.32
C PRO A 445 0.94 -28.57 -2.08
N PRO A 446 0.23 -29.55 -2.69
CA PRO A 446 -1.22 -29.69 -2.58
C PRO A 446 -1.72 -29.70 -1.12
N GLU A 447 -1.07 -30.42 -0.22
CA GLU A 447 -1.47 -30.49 1.19
C GLU A 447 -1.41 -29.15 1.90
N ALA A 448 -0.41 -28.31 1.55
CA ALA A 448 -0.32 -26.94 2.06
C ALA A 448 -1.41 -26.06 1.46
N CYS A 449 -1.72 -26.17 0.17
CA CYS A 449 -2.83 -25.45 -0.46
C CYS A 449 -4.17 -25.79 0.21
N ASP A 450 -4.43 -27.07 0.51
CA ASP A 450 -5.66 -27.44 1.22
C ASP A 450 -5.71 -26.85 2.63
N LYS A 451 -4.67 -27.09 3.44
CA LYS A 451 -4.62 -26.69 4.85
C LYS A 451 -4.58 -25.18 5.05
N LEU A 452 -3.81 -24.47 4.22
CA LEU A 452 -3.49 -23.06 4.43
C LEU A 452 -4.37 -22.11 3.58
N ILE A 453 -4.98 -22.58 2.49
CA ILE A 453 -5.77 -21.70 1.62
C ILE A 453 -7.23 -22.14 1.58
N ILE A 454 -7.50 -23.39 1.20
CA ILE A 454 -8.89 -23.87 1.03
C ILE A 454 -9.66 -23.87 2.36
N GLN A 455 -9.11 -24.48 3.42
CA GLN A 455 -9.81 -24.57 4.70
C GLN A 455 -10.15 -23.20 5.32
N PRO A 456 -9.23 -22.21 5.40
CA PRO A 456 -9.59 -20.86 5.85
C PRO A 456 -10.63 -20.18 4.96
N ALA A 457 -10.54 -20.34 3.63
CA ALA A 457 -11.50 -19.74 2.69
C ALA A 457 -12.91 -20.35 2.83
N ILE A 458 -13.02 -21.66 3.02
CA ILE A 458 -14.33 -22.35 3.21
C ILE A 458 -15.11 -21.74 4.38
N THR A 459 -14.44 -21.32 5.45
CA THR A 459 -15.10 -20.68 6.62
C THR A 459 -15.94 -19.49 6.19
N TYR A 460 -15.44 -18.65 5.28
CA TYR A 460 -16.15 -17.47 4.78
C TYR A 460 -17.19 -17.81 3.70
N LEU A 461 -16.96 -18.85 2.93
CA LEU A 461 -17.89 -19.30 1.89
C LEU A 461 -19.13 -19.99 2.45
N THR A 462 -19.01 -20.73 3.56
CA THR A 462 -20.12 -21.48 4.17
C THR A 462 -20.96 -20.69 5.14
N ASN A 463 -20.38 -19.68 5.79
CA ASN A 463 -21.04 -18.91 6.86
C ASN A 463 -21.56 -17.54 6.39
N ALA A 464 -21.80 -17.37 5.10
CA ALA A 464 -22.36 -16.15 4.53
C ALA A 464 -23.87 -16.02 4.85
N ALA A 465 -24.18 -15.51 6.04
CA ALA A 465 -25.56 -15.17 6.41
C ALA A 465 -25.95 -13.81 5.79
N ALA A 466 -27.10 -13.72 5.15
CA ALA A 466 -27.60 -12.45 4.58
C ALA A 466 -28.33 -11.62 5.66
N PRO A 467 -28.21 -10.25 5.65
CA PRO A 467 -27.37 -9.45 4.76
C PRO A 467 -25.92 -9.38 5.26
N LEU A 468 -24.95 -9.39 4.33
CA LEU A 468 -23.53 -9.23 4.64
C LEU A 468 -23.18 -7.75 4.84
N SER A 469 -22.37 -7.44 5.86
CA SER A 469 -21.72 -6.13 5.92
C SER A 469 -20.73 -5.93 4.76
N PRO A 470 -20.40 -4.69 4.37
CA PRO A 470 -19.43 -4.46 3.30
C PRO A 470 -18.10 -5.20 3.50
N ARG A 471 -17.61 -5.26 4.74
CA ARG A 471 -16.38 -5.99 5.08
C ARG A 471 -16.55 -7.51 4.92
N MET A 472 -17.69 -8.04 5.29
CA MET A 472 -17.99 -9.46 5.11
C MET A 472 -18.12 -9.82 3.62
N MET A 473 -18.61 -8.89 2.79
CA MET A 473 -18.65 -9.08 1.34
C MET A 473 -17.24 -9.13 0.75
N GLU A 474 -16.32 -8.22 1.15
CA GLU A 474 -14.93 -8.26 0.72
C GLU A 474 -14.24 -9.58 1.12
N LEU A 475 -14.46 -10.06 2.34
CA LEU A 475 -13.93 -11.36 2.80
C LEU A 475 -14.48 -12.53 1.98
N PHE A 476 -15.76 -12.50 1.67
CA PHE A 476 -16.42 -13.51 0.84
C PHE A 476 -15.83 -13.52 -0.58
N GLU A 477 -15.68 -12.37 -1.21
CA GLU A 477 -15.06 -12.23 -2.53
C GLU A 477 -13.60 -12.70 -2.54
N SER A 478 -12.81 -12.31 -1.53
CA SER A 478 -11.41 -12.74 -1.39
C SER A 478 -11.30 -14.26 -1.14
N ALA A 479 -12.26 -14.86 -0.43
CA ALA A 479 -12.32 -16.31 -0.24
C ALA A 479 -12.58 -17.04 -1.56
N HIS A 480 -13.49 -16.52 -2.40
CA HIS A 480 -13.71 -17.04 -3.76
C HIS A 480 -12.42 -16.94 -4.61
N SER A 481 -11.75 -15.79 -4.58
CA SER A 481 -10.49 -15.57 -5.32
C SER A 481 -9.41 -16.55 -4.88
N ALA A 482 -9.23 -16.74 -3.57
CA ALA A 482 -8.24 -17.65 -3.01
C ALA A 482 -8.52 -19.13 -3.42
N VAL A 483 -9.78 -19.57 -3.40
CA VAL A 483 -10.12 -20.93 -3.85
C VAL A 483 -9.84 -21.07 -5.35
N LEU A 484 -10.28 -20.14 -6.18
CA LEU A 484 -10.05 -20.19 -7.63
C LEU A 484 -8.57 -20.19 -7.98
N SER A 485 -7.73 -19.47 -7.25
CA SER A 485 -6.29 -19.46 -7.47
C SER A 485 -5.65 -20.84 -7.23
N VAL A 486 -6.09 -21.56 -6.18
CA VAL A 486 -5.66 -22.95 -5.92
C VAL A 486 -6.11 -23.89 -7.03
N LEU A 487 -7.38 -23.80 -7.42
CA LEU A 487 -7.95 -24.65 -8.48
C LEU A 487 -7.26 -24.40 -9.82
N SER A 488 -6.80 -23.17 -10.09
CA SER A 488 -6.10 -22.80 -11.32
C SER A 488 -4.69 -23.39 -11.46
N CYS A 489 -4.15 -23.98 -10.39
CA CYS A 489 -2.83 -24.61 -10.43
C CYS A 489 -2.92 -26.09 -10.84
N PRO A 490 -2.31 -26.50 -11.99
CA PRO A 490 -2.45 -27.87 -12.50
C PRO A 490 -2.01 -28.97 -11.55
N HIS A 491 -0.99 -28.73 -10.70
CA HIS A 491 -0.50 -29.69 -9.72
C HIS A 491 -1.49 -29.96 -8.58
N ASN A 492 -2.50 -29.10 -8.40
CA ASN A 492 -3.56 -29.26 -7.42
C ASN A 492 -4.74 -30.09 -7.94
N ALA A 493 -4.65 -30.75 -9.09
CA ALA A 493 -5.72 -31.56 -9.67
C ALA A 493 -6.41 -32.53 -8.67
N PRO A 494 -5.70 -33.23 -7.75
CA PRO A 494 -6.33 -34.10 -6.76
C PRO A 494 -7.25 -33.34 -5.77
N ILE A 495 -6.91 -32.10 -5.42
CA ILE A 495 -7.75 -31.23 -4.58
C ILE A 495 -8.92 -30.70 -5.41
N THR A 496 -8.67 -30.28 -6.65
CA THR A 496 -9.67 -29.73 -7.55
C THR A 496 -10.84 -30.69 -7.73
N VAL A 497 -10.60 -31.99 -7.94
CA VAL A 497 -11.67 -33.00 -8.03
C VAL A 497 -12.57 -33.04 -6.81
N LYS A 498 -12.00 -32.84 -5.61
CA LYS A 498 -12.76 -32.87 -4.35
C LYS A 498 -13.54 -31.56 -4.10
N ILE A 499 -12.96 -30.45 -4.48
CA ILE A 499 -13.48 -29.11 -4.10
C ILE A 499 -14.44 -28.55 -5.15
N VAL A 500 -14.28 -28.86 -6.43
CA VAL A 500 -15.14 -28.31 -7.51
C VAL A 500 -16.63 -28.53 -7.26
N PRO A 501 -17.13 -29.73 -6.84
CA PRO A 501 -18.56 -29.91 -6.59
C PRO A 501 -19.07 -28.98 -5.48
N PHE A 502 -18.36 -28.88 -4.36
CA PHE A 502 -18.69 -27.97 -3.27
C PHE A 502 -18.64 -26.50 -3.74
N TYR A 503 -17.60 -26.12 -4.47
CA TYR A 503 -17.43 -24.76 -4.95
C TYR A 503 -18.51 -24.34 -5.93
N ALA A 504 -18.92 -25.24 -6.86
CA ALA A 504 -20.01 -24.99 -7.77
C ALA A 504 -21.34 -24.78 -7.03
N GLU A 505 -21.64 -25.61 -6.02
CA GLU A 505 -22.83 -25.45 -5.18
C GLU A 505 -22.79 -24.10 -4.44
N THR A 506 -21.64 -23.70 -3.92
CA THR A 506 -21.43 -22.40 -3.26
C THR A 506 -21.69 -21.24 -4.23
N LEU A 507 -21.19 -21.32 -5.47
CA LEU A 507 -21.46 -20.31 -6.49
C LEU A 507 -22.97 -20.18 -6.78
N PHE A 508 -23.65 -21.31 -6.96
CA PHE A 508 -25.09 -21.31 -7.22
C PHE A 508 -25.93 -20.80 -6.04
N SER A 509 -25.54 -21.11 -4.80
CA SER A 509 -26.27 -20.63 -3.62
C SER A 509 -26.03 -19.14 -3.35
N SER A 510 -24.91 -18.63 -3.77
CA SER A 510 -24.49 -17.24 -3.57
C SER A 510 -25.07 -16.29 -4.64
N PHE A 511 -25.35 -16.81 -5.85
CA PHE A 511 -25.92 -16.02 -6.93
C PHE A 511 -27.46 -16.06 -6.91
N PRO A 512 -28.14 -14.93 -7.08
CA PRO A 512 -27.68 -13.57 -7.32
C PRO A 512 -27.48 -12.71 -6.04
N LYS A 513 -27.60 -13.28 -4.84
CA LYS A 513 -27.71 -12.52 -3.56
C LYS A 513 -26.41 -11.89 -3.11
N HIS A 514 -25.30 -12.60 -3.25
CA HIS A 514 -23.99 -12.22 -2.70
C HIS A 514 -22.93 -11.93 -3.76
N ILE A 515 -23.10 -12.46 -4.98
CA ILE A 515 -22.21 -12.23 -6.11
C ILE A 515 -22.93 -11.61 -7.28
N SER A 516 -22.26 -10.69 -7.96
CA SER A 516 -22.80 -10.02 -9.14
C SER A 516 -22.83 -10.96 -10.37
N PRO A 517 -23.65 -10.65 -11.39
CA PRO A 517 -23.65 -11.39 -12.67
C PRO A 517 -22.25 -11.54 -13.27
N ARG A 518 -21.42 -10.49 -13.21
CA ARG A 518 -20.06 -10.50 -13.75
C ARG A 518 -19.15 -11.45 -12.96
N GLN A 519 -19.22 -11.41 -11.63
CA GLN A 519 -18.43 -12.29 -10.77
C GLN A 519 -18.80 -13.76 -10.95
N PHE A 520 -20.09 -14.07 -10.99
CA PHE A 520 -20.58 -15.45 -11.23
C PHE A 520 -20.06 -15.99 -12.57
N ARG A 521 -20.25 -15.24 -13.66
CA ARG A 521 -19.78 -15.63 -15.00
C ARG A 521 -18.29 -15.85 -15.04
N LEU A 522 -17.50 -14.93 -14.45
CA LEU A 522 -16.04 -15.03 -14.41
C LEU A 522 -15.58 -16.26 -13.62
N ALA A 523 -16.13 -16.47 -12.43
CA ALA A 523 -15.80 -17.61 -11.59
C ALA A 523 -16.14 -18.95 -12.28
N PHE A 524 -17.32 -19.04 -12.85
CA PHE A 524 -17.75 -20.25 -13.56
C PHE A 524 -16.93 -20.50 -14.83
N LYS A 525 -16.64 -19.46 -15.62
CA LYS A 525 -15.73 -19.54 -16.79
C LYS A 525 -14.36 -20.07 -16.37
N THR A 526 -13.80 -19.60 -15.26
CA THR A 526 -12.53 -20.08 -14.72
C THR A 526 -12.61 -21.57 -14.34
N VAL A 527 -13.67 -21.99 -13.66
CA VAL A 527 -13.88 -23.42 -13.34
C VAL A 527 -13.96 -24.26 -14.63
N MET A 528 -14.69 -23.84 -15.63
CA MET A 528 -14.80 -24.55 -16.92
C MET A 528 -13.44 -24.65 -17.62
N GLN A 529 -12.63 -23.59 -17.59
CA GLN A 529 -11.27 -23.60 -18.13
C GLN A 529 -10.39 -24.63 -17.42
N ILE A 530 -10.49 -24.71 -16.08
CA ILE A 530 -9.72 -25.68 -15.25
C ILE A 530 -10.15 -27.13 -15.55
N LEU A 531 -11.42 -27.37 -15.84
CA LEU A 531 -11.96 -28.68 -16.19
C LEU A 531 -11.72 -29.10 -17.64
N SER A 532 -11.08 -28.25 -18.43
CA SER A 532 -10.85 -28.43 -19.87
C SER A 532 -9.37 -28.61 -20.19
N PRO A 533 -9.00 -29.25 -21.35
CA PRO A 533 -7.61 -29.33 -21.76
C PRO A 533 -6.95 -27.95 -21.83
N PRO A 534 -5.69 -27.78 -21.42
CA PRO A 534 -4.69 -28.81 -21.12
C PRO A 534 -4.61 -29.24 -19.64
N PHE A 535 -5.57 -28.93 -18.82
CA PHE A 535 -5.52 -29.31 -17.40
C PHE A 535 -5.66 -30.82 -17.20
N PRO A 536 -4.91 -31.44 -16.26
CA PRO A 536 -4.91 -32.90 -16.06
C PRO A 536 -6.28 -33.49 -15.69
N ILE A 537 -7.13 -32.70 -15.05
CA ILE A 537 -8.47 -33.11 -14.63
C ILE A 537 -9.39 -33.40 -15.81
N ALA A 538 -9.21 -32.71 -16.94
CA ALA A 538 -9.99 -32.96 -18.16
C ALA A 538 -9.86 -34.42 -18.67
N ALA A 539 -8.65 -35.01 -18.51
CA ALA A 539 -8.41 -36.37 -18.90
C ALA A 539 -8.91 -37.41 -17.88
N SER A 540 -8.83 -37.09 -16.59
CA SER A 540 -9.20 -38.02 -15.51
C SER A 540 -10.70 -38.03 -15.21
N HIS A 541 -11.38 -36.88 -15.38
CA HIS A 541 -12.81 -36.71 -15.09
C HIS A 541 -13.53 -35.90 -16.17
N PRO A 542 -13.60 -36.39 -17.41
CA PRO A 542 -14.14 -35.63 -18.56
C PRO A 542 -15.61 -35.22 -18.40
N GLN A 543 -16.39 -35.98 -17.65
CA GLN A 543 -17.83 -35.73 -17.46
C GLN A 543 -18.11 -34.54 -16.48
N LEU A 544 -17.15 -34.06 -15.72
CA LEU A 544 -17.39 -32.97 -14.76
C LEU A 544 -17.82 -31.67 -15.44
N ALA A 545 -17.18 -31.33 -16.56
CA ALA A 545 -17.53 -30.12 -17.31
C ALA A 545 -18.98 -30.15 -17.80
N GLU A 546 -19.40 -31.28 -18.38
CA GLU A 546 -20.76 -31.46 -18.84
C GLU A 546 -21.78 -31.45 -17.69
N THR A 547 -21.47 -32.12 -16.58
CA THR A 547 -22.31 -32.10 -15.39
C THR A 547 -22.55 -30.68 -14.87
N LEU A 548 -21.53 -29.85 -14.81
CA LEU A 548 -21.68 -28.46 -14.39
C LEU A 548 -22.51 -27.63 -15.36
N LEU A 549 -22.36 -27.83 -16.64
CA LEU A 549 -23.20 -27.17 -17.64
C LEU A 549 -24.67 -27.56 -17.53
N GLU A 550 -24.97 -28.84 -17.31
CA GLU A 550 -26.33 -29.29 -17.06
C GLU A 550 -26.93 -28.65 -15.80
N MET A 551 -26.13 -28.47 -14.75
CA MET A 551 -26.56 -27.74 -13.53
C MET A 551 -26.93 -26.27 -13.86
N VAL A 552 -26.09 -25.57 -14.64
CA VAL A 552 -26.38 -24.18 -15.06
C VAL A 552 -27.64 -24.13 -15.92
N ARG A 553 -27.77 -25.04 -16.90
CA ARG A 553 -28.93 -25.13 -17.77
C ARG A 553 -30.23 -25.39 -17.00
N TYR A 554 -30.18 -26.32 -16.06
CA TYR A 554 -31.31 -26.63 -15.19
C TYR A 554 -31.73 -25.42 -14.35
N ARG A 555 -30.76 -24.71 -13.75
CA ARG A 555 -31.01 -23.48 -12.99
C ARG A 555 -31.56 -22.36 -13.87
N ALA A 556 -31.05 -22.18 -15.10
CA ALA A 556 -31.54 -21.20 -16.04
C ALA A 556 -33.02 -21.47 -16.41
N SER A 557 -33.40 -22.76 -16.57
CA SER A 557 -34.79 -23.15 -16.81
C SER A 557 -35.71 -22.84 -15.62
N ILE A 558 -35.26 -23.10 -14.38
CA ILE A 558 -36.01 -22.74 -13.17
C ILE A 558 -36.19 -21.23 -13.07
N ALA A 559 -35.09 -20.45 -13.20
CA ALA A 559 -35.12 -18.99 -13.17
C ALA A 559 -36.05 -18.41 -14.27
N GLY A 560 -36.15 -19.09 -15.44
CA GLY A 560 -37.07 -18.74 -16.50
C GLY A 560 -38.53 -18.98 -16.17
N GLN A 561 -38.84 -19.80 -15.18
CA GLN A 561 -40.23 -20.04 -14.70
C GLN A 561 -40.63 -19.09 -13.58
N ASP A 562 -39.65 -18.54 -12.84
CA ASP A 562 -39.85 -17.57 -11.74
C ASP A 562 -39.90 -16.14 -12.30
N PRO A 563 -40.96 -15.36 -12.04
CA PRO A 563 -40.98 -13.93 -12.37
C PRO A 563 -39.80 -13.13 -11.82
N ASN A 564 -39.30 -13.46 -10.63
CA ASN A 564 -38.17 -12.80 -10.03
C ASN A 564 -36.86 -13.14 -10.75
N GLY A 565 -36.69 -14.37 -11.25
CA GLY A 565 -35.52 -14.80 -11.99
C GLY A 565 -35.43 -14.17 -13.39
N GLN A 566 -36.55 -13.65 -13.91
CA GLN A 566 -36.60 -12.90 -15.18
C GLN A 566 -36.46 -11.39 -14.98
N ALA A 567 -36.67 -10.86 -13.76
CA ALA A 567 -36.57 -9.44 -13.49
C ALA A 567 -35.10 -8.95 -13.58
N PRO A 568 -34.86 -7.72 -14.10
CA PRO A 568 -33.55 -7.15 -14.12
C PRO A 568 -32.95 -7.06 -12.71
N LEU A 569 -31.72 -7.51 -12.54
CA LEU A 569 -30.98 -7.41 -11.29
C LEU A 569 -30.52 -5.96 -11.06
N PRO A 570 -30.47 -5.49 -9.79
CA PRO A 570 -29.96 -4.17 -9.48
C PRO A 570 -28.48 -4.05 -9.90
N PRO A 571 -28.02 -2.88 -10.38
CA PRO A 571 -26.63 -2.67 -10.70
C PRO A 571 -25.76 -2.78 -9.42
N PRO A 572 -24.54 -3.31 -9.52
CA PRO A 572 -23.64 -3.40 -8.37
C PRO A 572 -23.32 -1.99 -7.82
N PRO A 573 -23.18 -1.85 -6.49
CA PRO A 573 -23.01 -0.54 -5.82
C PRO A 573 -21.71 0.22 -6.17
N ALA A 574 -20.76 -0.41 -6.83
CA ALA A 574 -19.46 0.14 -7.21
C ALA A 574 -19.26 0.34 -8.73
N ALA A 575 -20.32 0.33 -9.53
CA ALA A 575 -20.20 0.53 -10.97
C ALA A 575 -19.81 1.98 -11.28
N ASP A 576 -18.76 2.13 -12.09
CA ASP A 576 -18.36 3.45 -12.61
C ASP A 576 -19.54 4.05 -13.40
N PRO A 577 -19.99 5.28 -13.11
CA PRO A 577 -21.15 5.87 -13.78
C PRO A 577 -21.02 5.99 -15.31
N LEU A 578 -19.80 5.83 -15.82
CA LEU A 578 -19.47 5.90 -17.25
C LEU A 578 -19.58 4.55 -17.99
N GLU A 579 -19.60 3.42 -17.28
CA GLU A 579 -19.89 2.12 -17.89
C GLU A 579 -21.39 1.86 -17.77
N ALA A 580 -22.16 2.15 -18.82
CA ALA A 580 -23.55 1.73 -18.93
C ALA A 580 -23.60 0.19 -18.92
N GLN A 581 -23.82 -0.40 -17.75
CA GLN A 581 -23.95 -1.85 -17.63
C GLN A 581 -25.25 -2.27 -18.30
N GLU A 582 -25.13 -3.24 -19.19
CA GLU A 582 -26.31 -3.83 -19.84
C GLU A 582 -27.18 -4.52 -18.78
N PRO A 583 -28.50 -4.35 -18.81
CA PRO A 583 -29.39 -5.00 -17.87
C PRO A 583 -29.26 -6.52 -17.96
N MET A 584 -29.18 -7.19 -16.82
CA MET A 584 -29.10 -8.66 -16.73
C MET A 584 -30.14 -9.18 -15.73
N SER A 585 -30.74 -10.32 -15.99
CA SER A 585 -31.54 -11.07 -15.02
C SER A 585 -30.78 -12.31 -14.55
N GLU A 586 -31.27 -13.00 -13.55
CA GLU A 586 -30.72 -14.29 -13.14
C GLU A 586 -30.68 -15.28 -14.29
N GLN A 587 -31.80 -15.44 -15.00
CA GLN A 587 -31.91 -16.32 -16.18
C GLN A 587 -30.91 -15.93 -17.28
N SER A 588 -30.87 -14.64 -17.68
CA SER A 588 -29.97 -14.20 -18.75
C SER A 588 -28.49 -14.37 -18.38
N THR A 589 -28.13 -14.17 -17.09
CA THR A 589 -26.79 -14.41 -16.60
C THR A 589 -26.38 -15.88 -16.69
N LEU A 590 -27.25 -16.78 -16.28
CA LEU A 590 -26.99 -18.23 -16.37
C LEU A 590 -26.84 -18.69 -17.83
N VAL A 591 -27.68 -18.16 -18.74
CA VAL A 591 -27.54 -18.47 -20.20
C VAL A 591 -26.25 -17.87 -20.77
N LEU A 592 -25.88 -16.66 -20.39
CA LEU A 592 -24.56 -16.08 -20.74
C LEU A 592 -23.42 -16.95 -20.25
N THR A 593 -23.54 -17.53 -19.05
CA THR A 593 -22.52 -18.42 -18.47
C THR A 593 -22.35 -19.70 -19.31
N LEU A 594 -23.44 -20.28 -19.85
CA LEU A 594 -23.37 -21.41 -20.79
C LEU A 594 -22.59 -21.01 -22.06
N ILE A 595 -22.88 -19.83 -22.59
CA ILE A 595 -22.22 -19.32 -23.81
C ILE A 595 -20.74 -19.07 -23.57
N ASP A 596 -20.39 -18.47 -22.43
CA ASP A 596 -18.98 -18.20 -22.05
C ASP A 596 -18.18 -19.49 -21.81
N ALA A 597 -18.83 -20.61 -21.53
CA ALA A 597 -18.20 -21.90 -21.35
C ALA A 597 -17.90 -22.65 -22.67
N LEU A 598 -18.59 -22.31 -23.75
CA LEU A 598 -18.46 -23.00 -25.06
C LEU A 598 -16.99 -23.15 -25.53
N PRO A 599 -16.11 -22.13 -25.45
CA PRO A 599 -14.73 -22.25 -25.91
C PRO A 599 -13.89 -23.35 -25.22
N PHE A 600 -14.34 -23.85 -24.09
CA PHE A 600 -13.61 -24.82 -23.27
C PHE A 600 -14.10 -26.25 -23.41
N LEU A 601 -15.23 -26.49 -24.11
CA LEU A 601 -15.83 -27.81 -24.20
C LEU A 601 -15.02 -28.77 -25.09
N GLN A 602 -15.15 -30.06 -24.84
CA GLN A 602 -14.61 -31.10 -25.70
C GLN A 602 -15.33 -31.07 -27.06
N LEU A 603 -14.63 -31.46 -28.14
CA LEU A 603 -15.12 -31.32 -29.50
C LEU A 603 -16.37 -32.19 -29.78
N ASP A 604 -16.45 -33.34 -29.13
CA ASP A 604 -17.55 -34.31 -29.27
C ASP A 604 -18.90 -33.77 -28.75
N ILE A 605 -18.87 -32.96 -27.70
CA ILE A 605 -20.10 -32.37 -27.11
C ILE A 605 -20.33 -30.91 -27.53
N PHE A 606 -19.39 -30.29 -28.21
CA PHE A 606 -19.40 -28.86 -28.50
C PHE A 606 -20.60 -28.42 -29.35
N GLU A 607 -20.89 -29.15 -30.42
CA GLU A 607 -22.00 -28.83 -31.34
C GLU A 607 -23.39 -28.98 -30.66
N ASP A 608 -23.54 -30.03 -29.84
CA ASP A 608 -24.76 -30.26 -29.07
C ASP A 608 -25.01 -29.13 -28.08
N TRP A 609 -23.94 -28.70 -27.36
CA TRP A 609 -24.06 -27.59 -26.42
C TRP A 609 -24.30 -26.23 -27.07
N MET A 610 -23.81 -25.97 -28.29
CA MET A 610 -24.21 -24.79 -29.05
C MET A 610 -25.72 -24.79 -29.32
N THR A 611 -26.28 -25.95 -29.69
CA THR A 611 -27.71 -26.10 -29.95
C THR A 611 -28.54 -25.92 -28.67
N LEU A 612 -28.10 -26.51 -27.54
CA LEU A 612 -28.76 -26.35 -26.24
C LEU A 612 -28.71 -24.91 -25.76
N ALA A 613 -27.57 -24.23 -25.91
CA ALA A 613 -27.41 -22.82 -25.56
C ALA A 613 -28.32 -21.92 -26.43
N ALA A 614 -28.45 -22.21 -27.74
CA ALA A 614 -29.38 -21.49 -28.63
C ALA A 614 -30.83 -21.64 -28.19
N HIS A 615 -31.25 -22.83 -27.75
CA HIS A 615 -32.58 -23.03 -27.15
C HIS A 615 -32.77 -22.21 -25.90
N ALA A 616 -31.82 -22.23 -24.97
CA ALA A 616 -31.86 -21.45 -23.72
C ALA A 616 -31.92 -19.92 -23.97
N VAL A 617 -31.25 -19.40 -25.01
CA VAL A 617 -31.37 -18.00 -25.46
C VAL A 617 -32.82 -17.63 -25.76
N ASN A 618 -33.55 -18.52 -26.45
CA ASN A 618 -34.91 -18.24 -26.88
C ASN A 618 -35.97 -18.46 -25.79
N GLU A 619 -35.62 -19.10 -24.67
CA GLU A 619 -36.47 -19.21 -23.48
C GLU A 619 -36.53 -17.90 -22.68
N ILE A 620 -35.60 -16.93 -22.92
CA ILE A 620 -35.62 -15.61 -22.28
C ILE A 620 -36.79 -14.81 -22.84
N ARG A 621 -37.75 -14.42 -21.99
CA ARG A 621 -38.97 -13.73 -22.44
C ARG A 621 -38.73 -12.27 -22.80
N ASP A 622 -37.91 -11.55 -22.01
CA ASP A 622 -37.60 -10.15 -22.27
C ASP A 622 -36.72 -10.02 -23.53
N SER A 623 -37.21 -9.26 -24.51
CA SER A 623 -36.52 -9.07 -25.79
C SER A 623 -35.21 -8.31 -25.64
N ALA A 624 -35.13 -7.33 -24.71
CA ALA A 624 -33.92 -6.54 -24.50
C ALA A 624 -32.80 -7.40 -23.88
N LEU A 625 -33.14 -8.20 -22.87
CA LEU A 625 -32.19 -9.16 -22.25
C LEU A 625 -31.75 -10.23 -23.24
N ARG A 626 -32.68 -10.71 -24.08
CA ARG A 626 -32.41 -11.73 -25.12
C ARG A 626 -31.40 -11.21 -26.17
N GLU A 627 -31.54 -9.96 -26.60
CA GLU A 627 -30.63 -9.38 -27.58
C GLU A 627 -29.19 -9.23 -27.05
N VAL A 628 -29.01 -8.92 -25.76
CA VAL A 628 -27.68 -8.94 -25.10
C VAL A 628 -27.06 -10.34 -25.21
N VAL A 629 -27.84 -11.37 -24.89
CA VAL A 629 -27.37 -12.77 -24.91
C VAL A 629 -27.06 -13.25 -26.34
N LYS A 630 -27.91 -12.90 -27.36
CA LYS A 630 -27.63 -13.19 -28.77
C LYS A 630 -26.34 -12.53 -29.25
N ARG A 631 -26.10 -11.28 -28.86
CA ARG A 631 -24.87 -10.56 -29.20
C ARG A 631 -23.66 -11.28 -28.64
N ARG A 632 -23.70 -11.67 -27.35
CA ARG A 632 -22.61 -12.42 -26.74
C ARG A 632 -22.38 -13.78 -27.39
N PHE A 633 -23.42 -14.47 -27.81
CA PHE A 633 -23.29 -15.73 -28.54
C PHE A 633 -22.49 -15.53 -29.85
N TRP A 634 -22.82 -14.50 -30.60
CA TRP A 634 -22.08 -14.13 -31.81
C TRP A 634 -20.65 -13.73 -31.52
N GLU A 635 -20.42 -12.90 -30.49
CA GLU A 635 -19.08 -12.49 -30.06
C GLU A 635 -18.19 -13.69 -29.78
N VAL A 636 -18.66 -14.66 -29.01
CA VAL A 636 -17.88 -15.87 -28.69
C VAL A 636 -17.48 -16.64 -29.95
N LEU A 637 -18.34 -16.70 -30.97
CA LEU A 637 -18.01 -17.36 -32.24
C LEU A 637 -16.92 -16.63 -33.05
N VAL A 638 -16.84 -15.30 -32.97
CA VAL A 638 -15.96 -14.48 -33.82
C VAL A 638 -14.77 -13.85 -33.10
N SER A 639 -14.74 -13.86 -31.77
CA SER A 639 -13.75 -13.14 -30.96
C SER A 639 -12.34 -13.74 -30.96
N GLY A 640 -12.17 -14.96 -31.47
CA GLY A 640 -10.90 -15.70 -31.36
C GLY A 640 -10.67 -16.33 -29.98
N GLU A 641 -11.67 -16.36 -29.08
CA GLU A 641 -11.62 -17.10 -27.82
C GLU A 641 -11.56 -18.63 -28.03
N MET A 642 -12.04 -19.11 -29.18
CA MET A 642 -12.02 -20.53 -29.59
C MET A 642 -10.73 -20.87 -30.33
N ASP A 643 -10.25 -22.09 -30.16
CA ASP A 643 -9.22 -22.64 -31.02
C ASP A 643 -9.73 -22.88 -32.46
N VAL A 644 -8.82 -23.20 -33.37
CA VAL A 644 -9.13 -23.34 -34.80
C VAL A 644 -10.16 -24.43 -35.04
N GLU A 645 -10.12 -25.54 -34.32
CA GLU A 645 -11.04 -26.67 -34.51
C GLU A 645 -12.45 -26.33 -34.07
N ARG A 646 -12.62 -25.76 -32.87
CA ARG A 646 -13.92 -25.29 -32.37
C ARG A 646 -14.47 -24.15 -33.20
N ALA A 647 -13.62 -23.21 -33.64
CA ALA A 647 -14.04 -22.13 -34.52
C ALA A 647 -14.57 -22.65 -35.85
N ALA A 648 -13.90 -23.65 -36.45
CA ALA A 648 -14.38 -24.29 -37.70
C ALA A 648 -15.72 -24.97 -37.52
N ILE A 649 -15.94 -25.75 -36.45
CA ILE A 649 -17.21 -26.37 -36.12
C ILE A 649 -18.28 -25.28 -35.87
N GLY A 650 -17.95 -24.25 -35.10
CA GLY A 650 -18.87 -23.15 -34.80
C GLY A 650 -19.35 -22.39 -36.02
N VAL A 651 -18.44 -22.07 -36.96
CA VAL A 651 -18.77 -21.41 -38.22
C VAL A 651 -19.64 -22.32 -39.10
N ALA A 652 -19.29 -23.61 -39.19
CA ALA A 652 -20.08 -24.58 -39.94
C ALA A 652 -21.50 -24.75 -39.36
N TRP A 653 -21.61 -24.88 -38.04
CA TRP A 653 -22.89 -24.94 -37.34
C TRP A 653 -23.73 -23.69 -37.57
N TRP A 654 -23.14 -22.51 -37.47
CA TRP A 654 -23.82 -21.23 -37.67
C TRP A 654 -24.30 -21.04 -39.09
N GLY A 655 -23.47 -21.37 -40.10
CA GLY A 655 -23.72 -21.07 -41.51
C GLY A 655 -24.48 -22.15 -42.27
N THR A 656 -24.29 -23.43 -41.92
CA THR A 656 -24.79 -24.56 -42.73
C THR A 656 -25.70 -25.52 -42.01
N LYS A 657 -25.68 -25.55 -40.65
CA LYS A 657 -26.47 -26.49 -39.86
C LYS A 657 -27.69 -25.85 -39.16
N GLY A 658 -28.07 -24.63 -39.56
CA GLY A 658 -29.23 -23.93 -39.01
C GLY A 658 -29.02 -23.26 -37.66
N GLY A 659 -27.75 -23.14 -37.19
CA GLY A 659 -27.43 -22.50 -35.92
C GLY A 659 -27.83 -21.02 -35.85
N ARG A 660 -27.69 -20.29 -36.96
CA ARG A 660 -28.13 -18.90 -37.09
C ARG A 660 -29.64 -18.77 -36.85
N GLU A 661 -30.45 -19.63 -37.51
CA GLU A 661 -31.90 -19.65 -37.36
C GLU A 661 -32.33 -20.06 -35.97
N ALA A 662 -31.60 -21.01 -35.37
CA ALA A 662 -31.82 -21.41 -33.98
C ALA A 662 -31.59 -20.27 -32.99
N VAL A 663 -30.47 -19.54 -33.10
CA VAL A 663 -30.16 -18.43 -32.17
C VAL A 663 -31.04 -17.22 -32.41
N LEU A 664 -31.22 -16.79 -33.68
CA LEU A 664 -31.93 -15.54 -33.98
C LEU A 664 -33.44 -15.65 -33.87
N PHE A 665 -34.03 -16.81 -34.30
CA PHE A 665 -35.45 -16.96 -34.46
C PHE A 665 -36.09 -18.10 -33.65
N GLY A 666 -35.28 -18.91 -32.95
CA GLY A 666 -35.78 -20.05 -32.17
C GLY A 666 -36.36 -21.20 -33.04
N ARG A 667 -36.02 -21.21 -34.31
CA ARG A 667 -36.47 -22.27 -35.22
C ARG A 667 -35.48 -23.42 -35.19
N ALA A 668 -35.97 -24.64 -34.96
CA ALA A 668 -35.17 -25.84 -35.16
C ALA A 668 -34.69 -25.87 -36.61
N PRO A 669 -33.46 -26.30 -36.91
CA PRO A 669 -33.06 -26.55 -38.28
C PRO A 669 -34.02 -27.55 -38.87
N GLU A 670 -34.75 -27.17 -39.95
CA GLU A 670 -35.44 -28.15 -40.76
C GLU A 670 -34.38 -29.15 -41.19
N ARG A 671 -34.52 -30.42 -40.83
CA ARG A 671 -33.73 -31.48 -41.44
C ARG A 671 -34.03 -31.39 -42.94
N GLN A 672 -33.18 -30.72 -43.70
CA GLN A 672 -33.10 -30.93 -45.11
C GLN A 672 -32.68 -32.40 -45.24
N GLU A 673 -33.67 -33.28 -45.53
CA GLU A 673 -33.34 -34.55 -46.13
C GLU A 673 -32.44 -34.20 -47.31
N GLU A 674 -31.19 -34.64 -47.25
CA GLU A 674 -30.27 -34.53 -48.36
C GLU A 674 -30.90 -35.26 -49.53
N MET A 675 -31.63 -34.50 -50.29
CA MET A 675 -32.03 -34.95 -51.61
C MET A 675 -30.75 -34.97 -52.42
N TYR A 676 -30.07 -36.10 -52.37
CA TYR A 676 -28.98 -36.39 -53.30
C TYR A 676 -29.52 -36.19 -54.71
N MET A 677 -29.43 -35.00 -55.25
CA MET A 677 -29.59 -34.78 -56.68
C MET A 677 -28.40 -35.46 -57.34
N MET A 678 -28.62 -36.71 -57.76
CA MET A 678 -27.79 -37.37 -58.74
C MET A 678 -27.88 -36.58 -60.04
N SER A 679 -27.31 -35.43 -60.16
CA SER A 679 -27.09 -34.72 -61.44
C SER A 679 -25.87 -35.29 -62.09
N GLY A 680 -26.03 -36.37 -62.80
CA GLY A 680 -24.97 -37.06 -63.51
C GLY A 680 -25.36 -37.86 -64.69
N ALA A 681 -26.59 -37.67 -65.21
CA ALA A 681 -26.96 -38.19 -66.51
C ALA A 681 -26.37 -37.30 -67.61
N LEU A 682 -25.13 -37.53 -68.01
CA LEU A 682 -24.59 -37.09 -69.25
C LEU A 682 -25.39 -37.77 -70.37
N SER A 683 -26.28 -37.03 -71.05
CA SER A 683 -26.89 -37.39 -72.29
C SER A 683 -25.80 -37.71 -73.29
N ARG A 684 -25.73 -38.97 -73.72
CA ARG A 684 -24.96 -39.39 -74.92
C ARG A 684 -25.50 -38.69 -76.17
N PRO A 685 -24.67 -38.01 -76.96
CA PRO A 685 -25.15 -37.55 -78.23
C PRO A 685 -25.41 -38.77 -79.14
N GLU A 686 -26.63 -38.88 -79.66
CA GLU A 686 -27.01 -39.83 -80.76
C GLU A 686 -26.14 -39.52 -81.96
N ARG A 687 -25.38 -40.54 -82.38
CA ARG A 687 -24.76 -40.54 -83.72
C ARG A 687 -25.86 -40.79 -84.70
N GLY A 688 -26.33 -39.74 -85.35
CA GLY A 688 -27.11 -39.85 -86.58
C GLY A 688 -26.24 -40.39 -87.69
N SER A 689 -26.54 -41.55 -88.19
CA SER A 689 -26.05 -42.11 -89.39
C SER A 689 -26.70 -41.36 -90.57
N LYS A 690 -25.85 -40.84 -91.48
CA LYS A 690 -26.21 -40.75 -92.91
C LYS A 690 -24.96 -40.82 -93.76
N LEU A 691 -24.89 -41.84 -94.55
CA LEU A 691 -24.35 -42.01 -95.87
C LEU A 691 -22.93 -41.53 -96.15
#